data_f3c02724f15b4f699540c60e3a05dbd6
#
_entry.id   f3c02724f15b4f699540c60e3a05dbd6
#
_cell.length_a   1.000
_cell.length_b   1.000
_cell.length_c   1.000
_cell.angle_alpha   90.00
_cell.angle_beta   90.00
_cell.angle_gamma   90.00
#
_symmetry.space_group_name_H-M   'P 1'
#
loop_
_entity.id
_entity.type
_entity.pdbx_description
1 polymer ?
#
loop_
_entity_poly.entity_id
_entity_poly.type
_entity_poly.pdbx_seq_one_letter_code
_entity_poly.pdbx_strand_id
1 'polypeptide(L)'
;MQTFLQDLKYALRMLRKNLAFTAVAILTLAVGIGANSAIFSVVNSVLLRPLPYRQPDQLVRVYSEFPTMQLKKFWLSPPELLDIQHEAKSWEAIGAWAPGGQNVGTESEPLRVTSAAITRSLIDVLGVQPERGRNFTEEEDRNGGPEVAIISHGLWQKGFGGASDIIGKQIQVNAATTTVVGVMPPNFAFPPGSNDQVELLVPFQFDSANPGSRGSHFLSVIGRLRPGVTRAQAQSEMLSLMGAWKTEGRSQHLLNPQGHPVVMLGLHEDVVGSARKAVWLLMAAVGFVLLIACVNVANLLLARAESRHREFAVRLALGAGLRRMVRQFVAEGFVLVLIAAILGIALAFGGLKILLLFAPDSVPRTEEIGVGLPVLAFTIAVAIIAVFLFGLAPLAQVSERNLANWIRGAGQRSIRGGGQALRKGLVITEIALAVILVIGSGLMIRAFWKLQQVNTGFDPSRVVSFSLNLPTVKYKTPERLQFVTALEQKLGALPGVAGVSMASGLPPLRRINANDTEIEGYVPTPDGPAQNVDYWNIVGNEYFRTMKIRLLEGRTFERQDENPNSMPVVIVNQALAKRFWTGSPLGRRVNPGFGDPKVWCTIVGVVEDTKNAGMDKPAGPELYFQVRQAAEQFLGSNVSFVVRGANDSTALEGSIRNTVRELDPSLPVYNLWSMDELVSKSMVQPRFLALLLATFSAIALFLAAIGIYGVMAYSVAQRTQEIGVRMALGARPLHVLRLVLKQSVVMLLIGTVIGLIGAFALTRLMRTLLFEITATDPLTYVSVIGILSVVALLACYIPARRAAKVDPLIALRYE
;
A
#
# COMPACT_ATOMS: atom_id res chain seq x y z
N MET A 1 42.62 -14.59 -19.79
CA MET A 1 42.33 -14.56 -18.34
C MET A 1 43.42 -13.88 -17.53
N GLN A 2 44.70 -14.20 -17.70
CA GLN A 2 45.84 -13.60 -16.92
C GLN A 2 45.87 -12.06 -16.98
N THR A 3 45.60 -11.46 -18.13
CA THR A 3 45.60 -10.00 -18.32
C THR A 3 44.45 -9.26 -17.61
N PHE A 4 43.29 -9.88 -17.47
CA PHE A 4 42.15 -9.28 -16.75
C PHE A 4 42.34 -9.31 -15.22
N LEU A 5 42.93 -10.38 -14.69
CA LEU A 5 43.33 -10.48 -13.28
C LEU A 5 44.37 -9.44 -12.89
N GLN A 6 45.31 -9.13 -13.81
CA GLN A 6 46.28 -8.05 -13.62
C GLN A 6 45.61 -6.68 -13.58
N ASP A 7 44.66 -6.44 -14.48
CA ASP A 7 43.87 -5.18 -14.50
C ASP A 7 43.04 -5.01 -13.19
N LEU A 8 42.46 -6.09 -12.65
CA LEU A 8 41.76 -6.11 -11.37
C LEU A 8 42.70 -5.80 -10.18
N LYS A 9 43.86 -6.40 -10.12
CA LYS A 9 44.88 -6.10 -9.08
C LYS A 9 45.32 -4.66 -9.15
N TYR A 10 45.52 -4.15 -10.36
CA TYR A 10 45.88 -2.74 -10.57
C TYR A 10 44.73 -1.81 -10.11
N ALA A 11 43.48 -2.09 -10.47
CA ALA A 11 42.32 -1.35 -10.05
C ALA A 11 42.22 -1.28 -8.50
N LEU A 12 42.36 -2.41 -7.81
CA LEU A 12 42.38 -2.48 -6.36
C LEU A 12 43.48 -1.62 -5.72
N ARG A 13 44.68 -1.63 -6.24
CA ARG A 13 45.77 -0.79 -5.75
C ARG A 13 45.47 0.71 -5.94
N MET A 14 44.92 1.06 -7.08
CA MET A 14 44.57 2.44 -7.41
C MET A 14 43.39 2.98 -6.55
N LEU A 15 42.45 2.13 -6.23
CA LEU A 15 41.33 2.49 -5.35
C LEU A 15 41.79 2.66 -3.89
N ARG A 16 42.71 1.82 -3.41
CA ARG A 16 43.33 1.95 -2.08
C ARG A 16 44.14 3.23 -1.90
N LYS A 17 44.78 3.75 -2.98
CA LYS A 17 45.52 5.02 -2.92
C LYS A 17 44.64 6.26 -2.81
N ASN A 18 43.33 6.15 -3.09
CA ASN A 18 42.37 7.28 -3.09
C ASN A 18 41.12 6.93 -2.29
N LEU A 19 41.29 6.71 -0.98
CA LEU A 19 40.25 6.22 -0.09
C LEU A 19 38.99 7.10 -0.08
N ALA A 20 39.13 8.42 -0.05
CA ALA A 20 38.00 9.34 -0.03
C ALA A 20 37.12 9.21 -1.29
N PHE A 21 37.73 9.19 -2.47
CA PHE A 21 37.04 8.96 -3.75
C PHE A 21 36.32 7.60 -3.74
N THR A 22 37.06 6.55 -3.35
CA THR A 22 36.56 5.18 -3.36
C THR A 22 35.37 5.01 -2.41
N ALA A 23 35.46 5.57 -1.21
CA ALA A 23 34.39 5.52 -0.23
C ALA A 23 33.13 6.24 -0.73
N VAL A 24 33.27 7.46 -1.26
CA VAL A 24 32.12 8.22 -1.80
C VAL A 24 31.48 7.47 -2.97
N ALA A 25 32.28 6.94 -3.92
CA ALA A 25 31.76 6.20 -5.06
C ALA A 25 31.05 4.90 -4.64
N ILE A 26 31.66 4.11 -3.73
CA ILE A 26 31.05 2.87 -3.23
C ILE A 26 29.77 3.15 -2.47
N LEU A 27 29.76 4.13 -1.53
CA LEU A 27 28.57 4.44 -0.74
C LEU A 27 27.43 4.96 -1.61
N THR A 28 27.73 5.83 -2.56
CA THR A 28 26.75 6.37 -3.52
C THR A 28 26.10 5.24 -4.33
N LEU A 29 26.90 4.32 -4.90
CA LEU A 29 26.41 3.18 -5.64
C LEU A 29 25.67 2.18 -4.74
N ALA A 30 26.20 1.91 -3.54
CA ALA A 30 25.58 0.96 -2.60
C ALA A 30 24.16 1.40 -2.18
N VAL A 31 23.96 2.70 -1.94
CA VAL A 31 22.63 3.27 -1.66
C VAL A 31 21.71 3.12 -2.88
N GLY A 32 22.20 3.47 -4.09
CA GLY A 32 21.42 3.34 -5.32
C GLY A 32 21.04 1.88 -5.64
N ILE A 33 21.99 0.97 -5.59
CA ILE A 33 21.78 -0.47 -5.85
C ILE A 33 20.90 -1.07 -4.75
N GLY A 34 21.18 -0.75 -3.47
CA GLY A 34 20.46 -1.28 -2.32
C GLY A 34 19.01 -0.88 -2.32
N ALA A 35 18.70 0.41 -2.56
CA ALA A 35 17.33 0.90 -2.67
C ALA A 35 16.56 0.21 -3.81
N ASN A 36 17.20 0.05 -4.99
CA ASN A 36 16.59 -0.67 -6.11
C ASN A 36 16.33 -2.15 -5.79
N SER A 37 17.29 -2.82 -5.14
CA SER A 37 17.13 -4.23 -4.75
C SER A 37 16.04 -4.42 -3.70
N ALA A 38 15.94 -3.51 -2.72
CA ALA A 38 14.90 -3.53 -1.71
C ALA A 38 13.49 -3.36 -2.32
N ILE A 39 13.31 -2.34 -3.16
CA ILE A 39 12.02 -2.12 -3.83
C ILE A 39 11.72 -3.21 -4.85
N PHE A 40 12.72 -3.75 -5.56
CA PHE A 40 12.51 -4.89 -6.44
C PHE A 40 12.09 -6.16 -5.68
N SER A 41 12.52 -6.35 -4.42
CA SER A 41 11.98 -7.44 -3.59
C SER A 41 10.48 -7.31 -3.42
N VAL A 42 9.98 -6.07 -3.19
CA VAL A 42 8.54 -5.79 -3.10
C VAL A 42 7.86 -6.02 -4.45
N VAL A 43 8.44 -5.49 -5.55
CA VAL A 43 7.93 -5.71 -6.92
C VAL A 43 7.82 -7.20 -7.23
N ASN A 44 8.87 -7.96 -6.94
CA ASN A 44 8.92 -9.39 -7.21
C ASN A 44 7.84 -10.15 -6.43
N SER A 45 7.74 -9.92 -5.13
CA SER A 45 6.81 -10.64 -4.27
C SER A 45 5.34 -10.25 -4.53
N VAL A 46 5.08 -8.95 -4.77
CA VAL A 46 3.72 -8.44 -4.97
C VAL A 46 3.25 -8.62 -6.42
N LEU A 47 4.08 -8.24 -7.42
CA LEU A 47 3.61 -8.12 -8.81
C LEU A 47 4.06 -9.26 -9.72
N LEU A 48 5.25 -9.86 -9.50
CA LEU A 48 5.83 -10.80 -10.46
C LEU A 48 5.68 -12.25 -10.05
N ARG A 49 5.74 -12.54 -8.75
CA ARG A 49 5.65 -13.90 -8.25
C ARG A 49 4.23 -14.44 -8.39
N PRO A 50 4.02 -15.58 -9.07
CA PRO A 50 2.70 -16.22 -9.16
C PRO A 50 2.11 -16.48 -7.77
N LEU A 51 0.79 -16.56 -7.70
CA LEU A 51 0.10 -16.99 -6.47
C LEU A 51 0.44 -18.46 -6.16
N PRO A 52 0.48 -18.87 -4.89
CA PRO A 52 0.93 -20.21 -4.47
C PRO A 52 -0.17 -21.28 -4.68
N TYR A 53 -0.85 -21.22 -5.82
CA TYR A 53 -1.92 -22.14 -6.18
C TYR A 53 -1.59 -22.92 -7.47
N ARG A 54 -2.25 -24.05 -7.67
CA ARG A 54 -2.11 -24.81 -8.92
C ARG A 54 -2.55 -23.97 -10.11
N GLN A 55 -1.70 -23.82 -11.13
CA GLN A 55 -2.00 -23.08 -12.37
C GLN A 55 -2.74 -21.76 -12.12
N PRO A 56 -2.12 -20.79 -11.45
CA PRO A 56 -2.79 -19.58 -10.94
C PRO A 56 -3.37 -18.70 -12.05
N ASP A 57 -2.88 -18.81 -13.28
CA ASP A 57 -3.39 -18.07 -14.44
C ASP A 57 -4.80 -18.50 -14.87
N GLN A 58 -5.24 -19.70 -14.47
CA GLN A 58 -6.59 -20.20 -14.70
C GLN A 58 -7.58 -19.75 -13.61
N LEU A 59 -7.09 -19.18 -12.53
CA LEU A 59 -7.93 -18.70 -11.43
C LEU A 59 -8.51 -17.34 -11.73
N VAL A 60 -9.82 -17.23 -11.58
CA VAL A 60 -10.58 -16.00 -11.86
C VAL A 60 -11.42 -15.64 -10.64
N ARG A 61 -11.35 -14.37 -10.25
CA ARG A 61 -12.24 -13.79 -9.28
C ARG A 61 -13.53 -13.38 -9.95
N VAL A 62 -14.66 -13.77 -9.38
CA VAL A 62 -16.00 -13.47 -9.90
C VAL A 62 -16.67 -12.43 -8.99
N TYR A 63 -17.17 -11.37 -9.58
CA TYR A 63 -17.85 -10.27 -8.90
C TYR A 63 -19.18 -9.97 -9.55
N SER A 64 -20.14 -9.53 -8.74
CA SER A 64 -21.28 -8.76 -9.21
C SER A 64 -20.88 -7.28 -9.36
N GLU A 65 -21.47 -6.59 -10.29
CA GLU A 65 -21.36 -5.15 -10.44
C GLU A 65 -22.76 -4.50 -10.35
N PHE A 66 -22.86 -3.37 -9.67
CA PHE A 66 -24.07 -2.53 -9.64
C PHE A 66 -23.71 -1.16 -10.20
N PRO A 67 -23.84 -0.95 -11.52
CA PRO A 67 -23.41 0.29 -12.17
C PRO A 67 -24.14 1.53 -11.63
N THR A 68 -25.45 1.43 -11.36
CA THR A 68 -26.26 2.51 -10.80
C THR A 68 -25.84 2.92 -9.40
N MET A 69 -25.26 2.00 -8.61
CA MET A 69 -24.74 2.23 -7.26
C MET A 69 -23.24 2.52 -7.25
N GLN A 70 -22.57 2.49 -8.42
CA GLN A 70 -21.11 2.61 -8.57
C GLN A 70 -20.30 1.53 -7.84
N LEU A 71 -20.91 0.38 -7.54
CA LEU A 71 -20.27 -0.77 -6.92
C LEU A 71 -19.70 -1.69 -8.00
N LYS A 72 -18.40 -1.58 -8.25
CA LYS A 72 -17.72 -2.31 -9.35
C LYS A 72 -17.23 -3.72 -8.98
N LYS A 73 -17.07 -4.01 -7.69
CA LYS A 73 -16.58 -5.28 -7.18
C LYS A 73 -17.41 -5.62 -5.96
N PHE A 74 -18.50 -6.27 -6.18
CA PHE A 74 -19.42 -6.65 -5.13
C PHE A 74 -19.50 -8.18 -5.03
N TRP A 75 -19.98 -8.68 -3.93
CA TRP A 75 -20.12 -10.09 -3.67
C TRP A 75 -21.22 -10.71 -4.52
N LEU A 76 -21.30 -12.04 -4.55
CA LEU A 76 -22.42 -12.79 -5.10
C LEU A 76 -23.32 -13.27 -3.97
N SER A 77 -24.58 -13.55 -4.30
CA SER A 77 -25.50 -14.28 -3.43
C SER A 77 -25.39 -15.79 -3.65
N PRO A 78 -25.83 -16.63 -2.68
CA PRO A 78 -25.87 -18.08 -2.88
C PRO A 78 -26.68 -18.54 -4.09
N PRO A 79 -27.90 -18.01 -4.39
CA PRO A 79 -28.62 -18.39 -5.60
C PRO A 79 -27.88 -18.05 -6.90
N GLU A 80 -27.17 -16.93 -6.96
CA GLU A 80 -26.36 -16.56 -8.12
C GLU A 80 -25.19 -17.50 -8.35
N LEU A 81 -24.52 -17.93 -7.26
CA LEU A 81 -23.47 -18.93 -7.33
C LEU A 81 -24.00 -20.25 -7.89
N LEU A 82 -25.18 -20.70 -7.44
CA LEU A 82 -25.80 -21.96 -7.92
C LEU A 82 -26.16 -21.87 -9.39
N ASP A 83 -26.75 -20.76 -9.86
CA ASP A 83 -27.06 -20.58 -11.29
C ASP A 83 -25.80 -20.71 -12.13
N ILE A 84 -24.69 -20.06 -11.71
CA ILE A 84 -23.41 -20.13 -12.40
C ILE A 84 -22.86 -21.57 -12.37
N GLN A 85 -22.93 -22.25 -11.24
CA GLN A 85 -22.45 -23.65 -11.10
C GLN A 85 -23.21 -24.63 -12.01
N HIS A 86 -24.50 -24.44 -12.18
CA HIS A 86 -25.34 -25.34 -12.94
C HIS A 86 -25.26 -25.13 -14.44
N GLU A 87 -25.16 -23.90 -14.91
CA GLU A 87 -25.36 -23.54 -16.31
C GLU A 87 -24.10 -23.16 -17.07
N ALA A 88 -23.09 -22.59 -16.38
CA ALA A 88 -21.88 -22.17 -17.05
C ALA A 88 -20.89 -23.31 -17.24
N LYS A 89 -20.43 -23.51 -18.48
CA LYS A 89 -19.57 -24.62 -18.91
C LYS A 89 -18.07 -24.28 -18.91
N SER A 90 -17.72 -23.02 -18.79
CA SER A 90 -16.33 -22.55 -18.82
C SER A 90 -15.52 -22.98 -17.60
N TRP A 91 -16.16 -23.43 -16.54
CA TRP A 91 -15.50 -23.74 -15.27
C TRP A 91 -15.07 -25.21 -15.19
N GLU A 92 -13.83 -25.46 -14.73
CA GLU A 92 -13.39 -26.76 -14.21
C GLU A 92 -14.01 -26.96 -12.82
N ALA A 93 -13.93 -25.93 -11.98
CA ALA A 93 -14.55 -25.86 -10.66
C ALA A 93 -14.78 -24.40 -10.27
N ILE A 94 -15.81 -24.15 -9.45
CA ILE A 94 -16.09 -22.83 -8.86
C ILE A 94 -16.43 -23.01 -7.39
N GLY A 95 -15.88 -22.15 -6.54
CA GLY A 95 -16.07 -22.20 -5.09
C GLY A 95 -16.21 -20.81 -4.50
N ALA A 96 -16.78 -20.77 -3.31
CA ALA A 96 -17.04 -19.53 -2.60
C ALA A 96 -16.56 -19.60 -1.15
N TRP A 97 -16.40 -18.42 -0.56
CA TRP A 97 -16.21 -18.26 0.88
C TRP A 97 -16.86 -16.99 1.42
N ALA A 98 -17.17 -17.03 2.69
CA ALA A 98 -17.55 -15.88 3.49
C ALA A 98 -16.52 -15.70 4.62
N PRO A 99 -15.85 -14.52 4.71
CA PRO A 99 -14.90 -14.27 5.78
C PRO A 99 -15.61 -14.10 7.12
N GLY A 100 -14.98 -14.55 8.18
CA GLY A 100 -15.51 -14.50 9.54
C GLY A 100 -14.41 -14.52 10.58
N GLY A 101 -14.81 -14.73 11.81
CA GLY A 101 -13.92 -15.02 12.91
C GLY A 101 -14.65 -15.90 13.89
N GLN A 102 -13.92 -16.81 14.51
CA GLN A 102 -14.45 -17.80 15.44
C GLN A 102 -13.70 -17.74 16.78
N ASN A 103 -14.41 -18.02 17.88
CA ASN A 103 -13.78 -18.24 19.17
C ASN A 103 -13.41 -19.71 19.27
N VAL A 104 -12.11 -20.02 19.39
CA VAL A 104 -11.62 -21.40 19.49
C VAL A 104 -11.15 -21.64 20.91
N GLY A 105 -11.69 -22.67 21.57
CA GLY A 105 -11.21 -23.14 22.85
C GLY A 105 -9.87 -23.86 22.68
N THR A 106 -8.85 -23.39 23.39
CA THR A 106 -7.54 -24.05 23.47
C THR A 106 -7.30 -24.58 24.88
N GLU A 107 -6.18 -25.26 25.10
CA GLU A 107 -5.82 -25.77 26.41
C GLU A 107 -5.56 -24.69 27.47
N SER A 108 -5.26 -23.45 27.05
CA SER A 108 -4.93 -22.33 27.94
C SER A 108 -6.08 -21.32 28.08
N GLU A 109 -6.34 -20.57 27.02
CA GLU A 109 -7.38 -19.51 26.98
C GLU A 109 -8.09 -19.53 25.63
N PRO A 110 -9.39 -19.15 25.57
CA PRO A 110 -10.08 -19.05 24.29
C PRO A 110 -9.44 -18.01 23.39
N LEU A 111 -9.15 -18.39 22.14
CA LEU A 111 -8.54 -17.53 21.12
C LEU A 111 -9.59 -17.06 20.13
N ARG A 112 -9.51 -15.79 19.73
CA ARG A 112 -10.18 -15.30 18.52
C ARG A 112 -9.30 -15.58 17.33
N VAL A 113 -9.78 -16.41 16.39
CA VAL A 113 -9.08 -16.76 15.15
C VAL A 113 -9.82 -16.20 13.94
N THR A 114 -9.06 -15.81 12.93
CA THR A 114 -9.63 -15.46 11.61
C THR A 114 -10.14 -16.73 10.95
N SER A 115 -11.39 -16.73 10.49
CA SER A 115 -12.00 -17.91 9.87
C SER A 115 -12.63 -17.58 8.52
N ALA A 116 -12.89 -18.62 7.75
CA ALA A 116 -13.75 -18.55 6.58
C ALA A 116 -14.69 -19.74 6.54
N ALA A 117 -15.98 -19.49 6.31
CA ALA A 117 -16.89 -20.51 5.83
C ALA A 117 -16.64 -20.69 4.33
N ILE A 118 -16.39 -21.93 3.88
CA ILE A 118 -16.04 -22.24 2.50
C ILE A 118 -16.93 -23.33 1.91
N THR A 119 -17.22 -23.24 0.63
CA THR A 119 -17.75 -24.39 -0.09
C THR A 119 -16.64 -25.45 -0.24
N ARG A 120 -17.01 -26.73 -0.17
CA ARG A 120 -16.06 -27.84 -0.36
C ARG A 120 -15.23 -27.69 -1.62
N SER A 121 -15.86 -27.28 -2.72
CA SER A 121 -15.23 -27.08 -4.02
C SER A 121 -14.09 -26.04 -4.03
N LEU A 122 -14.04 -25.13 -3.05
CA LEU A 122 -13.03 -24.06 -3.02
C LEU A 122 -11.60 -24.63 -2.89
N ILE A 123 -11.39 -25.66 -2.09
CA ILE A 123 -10.09 -26.33 -1.93
C ILE A 123 -9.63 -26.93 -3.28
N ASP A 124 -10.55 -27.54 -4.01
CA ASP A 124 -10.28 -28.10 -5.34
C ASP A 124 -9.98 -27.00 -6.37
N VAL A 125 -10.72 -25.86 -6.32
CA VAL A 125 -10.45 -24.65 -7.12
C VAL A 125 -9.05 -24.12 -6.90
N LEU A 126 -8.59 -24.02 -5.65
CA LEU A 126 -7.25 -23.57 -5.31
C LEU A 126 -6.19 -24.62 -5.65
N GLY A 127 -6.55 -25.89 -5.66
CA GLY A 127 -5.66 -27.02 -5.95
C GLY A 127 -4.60 -27.24 -4.88
N VAL A 128 -4.93 -26.91 -3.62
CA VAL A 128 -4.06 -27.12 -2.44
C VAL A 128 -4.77 -28.07 -1.50
N GLN A 129 -4.17 -29.23 -1.24
CA GLN A 129 -4.74 -30.22 -0.32
C GLN A 129 -4.20 -30.04 1.10
N PRO A 130 -4.95 -30.40 2.14
CA PRO A 130 -4.44 -30.48 3.50
C PRO A 130 -3.18 -31.37 3.58
N GLU A 131 -2.19 -30.94 4.36
CA GLU A 131 -0.97 -31.74 4.60
C GLU A 131 -1.23 -32.95 5.53
N ARG A 132 -2.26 -32.83 6.38
CA ARG A 132 -2.75 -33.90 7.26
C ARG A 132 -4.26 -33.97 7.15
N GLY A 133 -4.82 -35.17 7.22
CA GLY A 133 -6.25 -35.34 7.10
C GLY A 133 -6.77 -35.23 5.66
N ARG A 134 -7.91 -34.57 5.50
CA ARG A 134 -8.63 -34.47 4.22
C ARG A 134 -9.42 -33.19 4.07
N ASN A 135 -9.90 -32.92 2.85
CA ASN A 135 -10.91 -31.90 2.56
C ASN A 135 -12.29 -32.30 3.13
N PHE A 136 -13.21 -31.35 3.16
CA PHE A 136 -14.61 -31.60 3.51
C PHE A 136 -15.25 -32.59 2.55
N THR A 137 -16.15 -33.41 3.08
CA THR A 137 -17.01 -34.29 2.28
C THR A 137 -18.26 -33.52 1.80
N GLU A 138 -19.01 -34.13 0.87
CA GLU A 138 -20.28 -33.57 0.40
C GLU A 138 -21.34 -33.53 1.51
N GLU A 139 -21.34 -34.56 2.40
CA GLU A 139 -22.22 -34.61 3.54
C GLU A 139 -21.93 -33.51 4.57
N GLU A 140 -20.65 -33.19 4.80
CA GLU A 140 -20.21 -32.16 5.72
C GLU A 140 -20.52 -30.74 5.21
N ASP A 141 -20.63 -30.55 3.87
CA ASP A 141 -20.95 -29.23 3.24
C ASP A 141 -22.48 -29.03 3.00
N ARG A 142 -23.32 -30.01 3.39
CA ARG A 142 -24.77 -29.91 3.33
C ARG A 142 -25.33 -29.21 4.58
N ASN A 143 -26.46 -28.53 4.43
CA ASN A 143 -27.18 -27.94 5.55
C ASN A 143 -27.47 -28.98 6.64
N GLY A 144 -27.06 -28.67 7.87
CA GLY A 144 -27.16 -29.56 9.01
C GLY A 144 -26.17 -30.72 9.01
N GLY A 145 -25.14 -30.66 8.18
CA GLY A 145 -24.02 -31.60 8.20
C GLY A 145 -23.23 -31.57 9.50
N PRO A 146 -22.29 -32.51 9.75
CA PRO A 146 -21.46 -32.53 10.94
C PRO A 146 -20.61 -31.27 11.10
N GLU A 147 -20.43 -30.84 12.37
CA GLU A 147 -19.53 -29.72 12.70
C GLU A 147 -18.07 -30.17 12.56
N VAL A 148 -17.43 -29.76 11.51
CA VAL A 148 -16.04 -30.09 11.20
C VAL A 148 -15.23 -28.82 10.86
N ALA A 149 -13.90 -28.92 11.00
CA ALA A 149 -13.00 -27.81 10.69
C ALA A 149 -11.68 -28.30 10.08
N ILE A 150 -11.11 -27.47 9.21
CA ILE A 150 -9.73 -27.57 8.74
C ILE A 150 -8.99 -26.38 9.35
N ILE A 151 -7.86 -26.64 10.03
CA ILE A 151 -7.06 -25.61 10.69
C ILE A 151 -5.80 -25.28 9.89
N SER A 152 -5.29 -24.04 10.05
CA SER A 152 -4.01 -23.65 9.50
C SER A 152 -2.87 -24.36 10.22
N HIS A 153 -1.72 -24.50 9.56
CA HIS A 153 -0.49 -24.97 10.21
C HIS A 153 -0.11 -24.11 11.42
N GLY A 154 -0.31 -22.78 11.31
CA GLY A 154 -0.03 -21.84 12.39
C GLY A 154 -0.89 -22.08 13.64
N LEU A 155 -2.21 -22.27 13.46
CA LEU A 155 -3.12 -22.55 14.57
C LEU A 155 -2.83 -23.93 15.20
N TRP A 156 -2.52 -24.92 14.37
CA TRP A 156 -2.12 -26.25 14.86
C TRP A 156 -0.88 -26.17 15.77
N GLN A 157 0.15 -25.42 15.37
CA GLN A 157 1.36 -25.27 16.18
C GLN A 157 1.13 -24.43 17.44
N LYS A 158 0.51 -23.26 17.31
CA LYS A 158 0.37 -22.29 18.42
C LYS A 158 -0.75 -22.64 19.39
N GLY A 159 -1.89 -23.12 18.87
CA GLY A 159 -3.08 -23.40 19.68
C GLY A 159 -3.12 -24.81 20.25
N PHE A 160 -2.46 -25.78 19.59
CA PHE A 160 -2.53 -27.19 19.91
C PHE A 160 -1.14 -27.85 20.00
N GLY A 161 -0.08 -27.10 20.14
CA GLY A 161 1.28 -27.60 20.39
C GLY A 161 1.84 -28.54 19.31
N GLY A 162 1.28 -28.54 18.08
CA GLY A 162 1.68 -29.47 17.02
C GLY A 162 1.32 -30.93 17.30
N ALA A 163 0.29 -31.21 18.10
CA ALA A 163 -0.12 -32.55 18.50
C ALA A 163 -0.31 -33.47 17.27
N SER A 164 0.27 -34.66 17.31
CA SER A 164 0.25 -35.61 16.21
C SER A 164 -1.15 -36.25 15.97
N ASP A 165 -1.98 -36.26 16.99
CA ASP A 165 -3.34 -36.79 17.05
C ASP A 165 -4.43 -35.75 16.81
N ILE A 166 -4.08 -34.60 16.24
CA ILE A 166 -5.03 -33.50 16.03
C ILE A 166 -6.18 -33.86 15.09
N ILE A 167 -5.98 -34.75 14.11
CA ILE A 167 -7.03 -35.24 13.22
C ILE A 167 -8.00 -36.15 13.97
N GLY A 168 -9.29 -35.80 13.93
CA GLY A 168 -10.33 -36.44 14.70
C GLY A 168 -10.51 -35.87 16.11
N LYS A 169 -9.62 -34.97 16.58
CA LYS A 169 -9.77 -34.32 17.89
C LYS A 169 -10.97 -33.37 17.86
N GLN A 170 -11.74 -33.39 18.93
CA GLN A 170 -12.84 -32.44 19.14
C GLN A 170 -12.32 -31.18 19.82
N ILE A 171 -12.64 -30.02 19.23
CA ILE A 171 -12.32 -28.70 19.75
C ILE A 171 -13.61 -27.89 19.91
N GLN A 172 -13.58 -26.86 20.77
CA GLN A 172 -14.71 -25.92 20.88
C GLN A 172 -14.55 -24.79 19.89
N VAL A 173 -15.52 -24.63 18.99
CA VAL A 173 -15.58 -23.51 18.05
C VAL A 173 -16.91 -22.78 18.25
N ASN A 174 -16.85 -21.52 18.71
CA ASN A 174 -18.06 -20.76 19.09
C ASN A 174 -19.02 -21.52 20.02
N ALA A 175 -18.47 -22.21 21.01
CA ALA A 175 -19.19 -23.07 21.95
C ALA A 175 -19.86 -24.32 21.31
N ALA A 176 -19.64 -24.62 20.05
CA ALA A 176 -20.02 -25.87 19.39
C ALA A 176 -18.83 -26.85 19.41
N THR A 177 -19.11 -28.15 19.62
CA THR A 177 -18.09 -29.19 19.51
C THR A 177 -17.83 -29.50 18.05
N THR A 178 -16.61 -29.21 17.58
CA THR A 178 -16.21 -29.30 16.17
C THR A 178 -15.05 -30.27 16.01
N THR A 179 -15.11 -31.19 15.04
CA THR A 179 -14.06 -32.18 14.80
C THR A 179 -13.04 -31.66 13.79
N VAL A 180 -11.75 -31.67 14.12
CA VAL A 180 -10.68 -31.29 13.19
C VAL A 180 -10.48 -32.41 12.15
N VAL A 181 -10.75 -32.14 10.87
CA VAL A 181 -10.64 -33.12 9.78
C VAL A 181 -9.41 -32.93 8.91
N GLY A 182 -8.76 -31.76 8.99
CA GLY A 182 -7.57 -31.45 8.20
C GLY A 182 -6.72 -30.35 8.78
N VAL A 183 -5.43 -30.34 8.36
CA VAL A 183 -4.46 -29.25 8.63
C VAL A 183 -3.92 -28.79 7.30
N MET A 184 -4.01 -27.49 7.01
CA MET A 184 -3.46 -26.91 5.78
C MET A 184 -1.93 -26.83 5.86
N PRO A 185 -1.23 -26.89 4.70
CA PRO A 185 0.23 -26.80 4.69
C PRO A 185 0.74 -25.41 5.14
N PRO A 186 2.01 -25.30 5.62
CA PRO A 186 2.58 -24.08 6.18
C PRO A 186 2.52 -22.85 5.25
N ASN A 187 2.56 -23.08 3.94
CA ASN A 187 2.56 -22.02 2.93
C ASN A 187 1.17 -21.73 2.35
N PHE A 188 0.11 -22.25 2.94
CA PHE A 188 -1.25 -21.97 2.52
C PHE A 188 -1.65 -20.56 2.92
N ALA A 189 -1.72 -19.67 1.96
CA ALA A 189 -2.11 -18.28 2.14
C ALA A 189 -3.53 -18.07 1.60
N PHE A 190 -4.49 -17.81 2.49
CA PHE A 190 -5.89 -17.58 2.16
C PHE A 190 -6.51 -16.56 3.13
N PRO A 191 -7.33 -15.57 2.68
CA PRO A 191 -7.71 -15.29 1.28
C PRO A 191 -6.51 -14.79 0.45
N PRO A 192 -6.56 -14.99 -0.89
CA PRO A 192 -5.47 -14.56 -1.75
C PRO A 192 -5.14 -13.07 -1.57
N GLY A 193 -3.86 -12.77 -1.30
CA GLY A 193 -3.37 -11.40 -1.17
C GLY A 193 -3.73 -10.67 0.12
N SER A 194 -4.46 -11.30 1.04
CA SER A 194 -4.70 -10.76 2.39
C SER A 194 -3.47 -10.93 3.27
N ASN A 195 -3.20 -9.94 4.13
CA ASN A 195 -2.23 -10.11 5.22
C ASN A 195 -2.88 -10.79 6.44
N ASP A 196 -4.21 -10.68 6.58
CA ASP A 196 -5.00 -11.41 7.57
C ASP A 196 -5.31 -12.80 7.04
N GLN A 197 -4.44 -13.75 7.34
CA GLN A 197 -4.59 -15.14 6.90
C GLN A 197 -5.65 -15.86 7.72
N VAL A 198 -6.43 -16.71 7.05
CA VAL A 198 -7.43 -17.55 7.70
C VAL A 198 -6.73 -18.67 8.46
N GLU A 199 -7.05 -18.80 9.75
CA GLU A 199 -6.53 -19.82 10.64
C GLU A 199 -7.47 -21.02 10.77
N LEU A 200 -8.78 -20.82 10.50
CA LEU A 200 -9.82 -21.84 10.60
C LEU A 200 -10.74 -21.80 9.39
N LEU A 201 -10.87 -22.92 8.70
CA LEU A 201 -11.85 -23.14 7.65
C LEU A 201 -12.98 -24.01 8.18
N VAL A 202 -14.22 -23.61 7.94
CA VAL A 202 -15.42 -24.40 8.25
C VAL A 202 -16.24 -24.59 6.99
N PRO A 203 -17.01 -25.69 6.84
CA PRO A 203 -17.87 -25.86 5.68
C PRO A 203 -18.98 -24.80 5.71
N PHE A 204 -19.42 -24.38 4.52
CA PHE A 204 -20.43 -23.33 4.41
C PHE A 204 -21.83 -23.82 4.82
N GLN A 205 -22.16 -25.06 4.51
CA GLN A 205 -23.42 -25.74 4.90
C GLN A 205 -24.69 -24.99 4.48
N PHE A 206 -24.69 -24.33 3.30
CA PHE A 206 -25.89 -23.65 2.86
C PHE A 206 -26.93 -24.63 2.27
N ASP A 207 -28.20 -24.28 2.45
CA ASP A 207 -29.28 -25.08 1.91
C ASP A 207 -29.44 -24.81 0.40
N SER A 208 -29.05 -25.76 -0.43
CA SER A 208 -29.17 -25.62 -1.88
C SER A 208 -30.61 -25.66 -2.38
N ALA A 209 -31.54 -26.24 -1.61
CA ALA A 209 -32.98 -26.27 -1.93
C ALA A 209 -33.64 -24.91 -1.57
N ASN A 210 -33.12 -24.22 -0.55
CA ASN A 210 -33.60 -22.90 -0.14
C ASN A 210 -32.40 -21.98 0.11
N PRO A 211 -31.72 -21.53 -0.95
CA PRO A 211 -30.45 -20.80 -0.83
C PRO A 211 -30.59 -19.37 -0.32
N GLY A 212 -31.76 -18.94 0.07
CA GLY A 212 -32.03 -17.62 0.59
C GLY A 212 -32.30 -16.57 -0.49
N SER A 213 -32.20 -15.31 -0.08
CA SER A 213 -32.51 -14.16 -0.97
C SER A 213 -31.40 -13.92 -1.99
N ARG A 214 -31.79 -13.66 -3.25
CA ARG A 214 -30.86 -13.20 -4.31
C ARG A 214 -30.26 -11.83 -4.00
N GLY A 215 -30.91 -10.99 -3.18
CA GLY A 215 -30.39 -9.72 -2.73
C GLY A 215 -29.35 -9.83 -1.61
N SER A 216 -29.09 -11.00 -1.05
CA SER A 216 -28.13 -11.22 0.03
C SER A 216 -26.74 -11.50 -0.52
N HIS A 217 -26.01 -10.45 -0.92
CA HIS A 217 -24.67 -10.53 -1.50
C HIS A 217 -23.59 -10.52 -0.43
N PHE A 218 -22.94 -11.65 -0.18
CA PHE A 218 -21.87 -11.77 0.82
C PHE A 218 -20.80 -12.80 0.44
N LEU A 219 -21.02 -13.57 -0.63
CA LEU A 219 -20.10 -14.59 -1.07
C LEU A 219 -18.95 -14.03 -1.90
N SER A 220 -17.77 -14.31 -1.47
CA SER A 220 -16.57 -14.14 -2.26
C SER A 220 -16.38 -15.38 -3.14
N VAL A 221 -16.25 -15.24 -4.47
CA VAL A 221 -16.23 -16.35 -5.42
C VAL A 221 -14.94 -16.39 -6.23
N ILE A 222 -14.35 -17.59 -6.33
CA ILE A 222 -13.24 -17.90 -7.23
C ILE A 222 -13.63 -19.09 -8.09
N GLY A 223 -13.34 -19.01 -9.39
CA GLY A 223 -13.47 -20.13 -10.31
C GLY A 223 -12.14 -20.49 -10.95
N ARG A 224 -11.99 -21.76 -11.31
CA ARG A 224 -10.93 -22.26 -12.16
C ARG A 224 -11.52 -22.50 -13.56
N LEU A 225 -10.94 -21.86 -14.56
CA LEU A 225 -11.34 -22.06 -15.94
C LEU A 225 -10.85 -23.42 -16.44
N ARG A 226 -11.62 -24.05 -17.32
CA ARG A 226 -11.19 -25.29 -17.99
C ARG A 226 -9.95 -25.05 -18.86
N PRO A 227 -9.08 -26.05 -19.03
CA PRO A 227 -7.96 -25.96 -19.94
C PRO A 227 -8.36 -25.48 -21.34
N GLY A 228 -7.70 -24.48 -21.86
CA GLY A 228 -7.97 -23.88 -23.16
C GLY A 228 -9.07 -22.82 -23.20
N VAL A 229 -9.83 -22.63 -22.12
CA VAL A 229 -10.83 -21.54 -22.04
C VAL A 229 -10.15 -20.25 -21.57
N THR A 230 -10.31 -19.19 -22.34
CA THR A 230 -9.82 -17.86 -21.96
C THR A 230 -10.86 -17.13 -21.09
N ARG A 231 -10.40 -16.20 -20.27
CA ARG A 231 -11.27 -15.33 -19.46
C ARG A 231 -12.30 -14.58 -20.34
N ALA A 232 -11.90 -14.13 -21.53
CA ALA A 232 -12.80 -13.44 -22.45
C ALA A 232 -13.94 -14.35 -22.94
N GLN A 233 -13.65 -15.63 -23.23
CA GLN A 233 -14.67 -16.60 -23.60
C GLN A 233 -15.63 -16.88 -22.44
N ALA A 234 -15.10 -17.10 -21.23
CA ALA A 234 -15.94 -17.27 -20.03
C ALA A 234 -16.81 -16.05 -19.73
N GLN A 235 -16.27 -14.83 -19.89
CA GLN A 235 -17.04 -13.61 -19.75
C GLN A 235 -18.16 -13.49 -20.80
N SER A 236 -17.88 -13.87 -22.06
CA SER A 236 -18.89 -13.88 -23.13
C SER A 236 -19.98 -14.93 -22.89
N GLU A 237 -19.61 -16.11 -22.40
CA GLU A 237 -20.60 -17.13 -21.99
C GLU A 237 -21.52 -16.58 -20.89
N MET A 238 -20.96 -15.98 -19.84
CA MET A 238 -21.75 -15.39 -18.76
C MET A 238 -22.70 -14.29 -19.25
N LEU A 239 -22.23 -13.40 -20.14
CA LEU A 239 -23.11 -12.38 -20.73
C LEU A 239 -24.27 -13.00 -21.51
N SER A 240 -24.01 -14.11 -22.24
CA SER A 240 -25.05 -14.84 -22.97
C SER A 240 -26.07 -15.48 -22.03
N LEU A 241 -25.60 -16.17 -20.98
CA LEU A 241 -26.46 -16.81 -19.96
C LEU A 241 -27.33 -15.75 -19.24
N MET A 242 -26.74 -14.64 -18.81
CA MET A 242 -27.47 -13.55 -18.17
C MET A 242 -28.54 -12.95 -19.10
N GLY A 243 -28.27 -12.88 -20.39
CA GLY A 243 -29.23 -12.46 -21.40
C GLY A 243 -30.42 -13.44 -21.52
N ALA A 244 -30.13 -14.75 -21.51
CA ALA A 244 -31.14 -15.78 -21.52
C ALA A 244 -31.99 -15.76 -20.23
N TRP A 245 -31.38 -15.69 -19.07
CA TRP A 245 -32.11 -15.62 -17.78
C TRP A 245 -33.04 -14.42 -17.68
N LYS A 246 -32.63 -13.25 -18.21
CA LYS A 246 -33.49 -12.06 -18.29
C LYS A 246 -34.70 -12.30 -19.18
N THR A 247 -34.50 -12.98 -20.33
CA THR A 247 -35.58 -13.27 -21.28
C THR A 247 -36.56 -14.30 -20.71
N GLU A 248 -36.10 -15.27 -19.93
CA GLU A 248 -36.91 -16.26 -19.24
C GLU A 248 -37.72 -15.67 -18.07
N GLY A 249 -37.46 -14.47 -17.65
CA GLY A 249 -38.21 -13.79 -16.60
C GLY A 249 -38.09 -14.44 -15.20
N ARG A 250 -36.96 -15.10 -14.91
CA ARG A 250 -36.76 -15.92 -13.70
C ARG A 250 -36.93 -15.16 -12.39
N SER A 251 -36.52 -13.89 -12.29
CA SER A 251 -36.64 -13.06 -11.09
C SER A 251 -36.39 -11.57 -11.41
N GLN A 252 -37.01 -10.66 -10.64
CA GLN A 252 -36.68 -9.23 -10.74
C GLN A 252 -35.25 -8.92 -10.32
N HIS A 253 -34.75 -9.59 -9.25
CA HIS A 253 -33.35 -9.49 -8.81
C HIS A 253 -32.54 -10.63 -9.41
N LEU A 254 -32.13 -10.48 -10.66
CA LEU A 254 -31.36 -11.48 -11.41
C LEU A 254 -30.15 -10.82 -12.06
N LEU A 255 -29.06 -11.55 -12.12
CA LEU A 255 -27.89 -11.17 -12.92
C LEU A 255 -28.33 -10.87 -14.35
N ASN A 256 -27.99 -9.67 -14.82
CA ASN A 256 -28.32 -9.21 -16.16
C ASN A 256 -27.26 -8.26 -16.71
N PRO A 257 -27.05 -8.20 -18.03
CA PRO A 257 -25.92 -7.46 -18.61
C PRO A 257 -25.93 -5.95 -18.37
N GLN A 258 -27.10 -5.32 -18.11
CA GLN A 258 -27.24 -3.88 -18.00
C GLN A 258 -27.25 -3.41 -16.52
N GLY A 259 -28.05 -4.06 -15.69
CA GLY A 259 -28.30 -3.58 -14.32
C GLY A 259 -27.48 -4.29 -13.24
N HIS A 260 -27.14 -5.56 -13.50
CA HIS A 260 -26.45 -6.41 -12.52
C HIS A 260 -25.53 -7.43 -13.23
N PRO A 261 -24.48 -6.95 -13.94
CA PRO A 261 -23.57 -7.84 -14.65
C PRO A 261 -22.62 -8.58 -13.71
N VAL A 262 -22.16 -9.75 -14.16
CA VAL A 262 -21.01 -10.45 -13.59
C VAL A 262 -19.75 -9.98 -14.28
N VAL A 263 -18.73 -9.66 -13.49
CA VAL A 263 -17.39 -9.24 -13.94
C VAL A 263 -16.35 -10.23 -13.47
N MET A 264 -15.46 -10.62 -14.37
CA MET A 264 -14.39 -11.56 -14.11
C MET A 264 -13.02 -10.89 -14.18
N LEU A 265 -12.22 -11.03 -13.13
CA LEU A 265 -10.83 -10.57 -13.09
C LEU A 265 -9.91 -11.75 -12.87
N GLY A 266 -8.75 -11.79 -13.54
CA GLY A 266 -7.71 -12.76 -13.17
C GLY A 266 -7.38 -12.62 -11.69
N LEU A 267 -7.27 -13.74 -10.97
CA LEU A 267 -7.07 -13.69 -9.51
C LEU A 267 -5.81 -12.92 -9.12
N HIS A 268 -4.71 -13.10 -9.85
CA HIS A 268 -3.49 -12.32 -9.65
C HIS A 268 -3.71 -10.82 -9.91
N GLU A 269 -4.42 -10.47 -10.98
CA GLU A 269 -4.75 -9.08 -11.32
C GLU A 269 -5.60 -8.42 -10.21
N ASP A 270 -6.55 -9.17 -9.65
CA ASP A 270 -7.40 -8.69 -8.55
C ASP A 270 -6.62 -8.41 -7.27
N VAL A 271 -5.75 -9.34 -6.88
CA VAL A 271 -4.91 -9.26 -5.67
C VAL A 271 -3.95 -8.07 -5.73
N VAL A 272 -3.31 -7.86 -6.89
CA VAL A 272 -2.23 -6.86 -7.00
C VAL A 272 -2.70 -5.52 -7.57
N GLY A 273 -3.91 -5.45 -8.11
CA GLY A 273 -4.40 -4.31 -8.89
C GLY A 273 -4.33 -2.98 -8.15
N SER A 274 -4.70 -2.95 -6.88
CA SER A 274 -4.66 -1.75 -6.03
C SER A 274 -3.24 -1.27 -5.72
N ALA A 275 -2.30 -2.19 -5.51
CA ALA A 275 -0.92 -1.88 -5.18
C ALA A 275 -0.05 -1.57 -6.41
N ARG A 276 -0.44 -2.04 -7.61
CA ARG A 276 0.36 -2.00 -8.82
C ARG A 276 0.92 -0.62 -9.16
N LYS A 277 0.08 0.41 -9.12
CA LYS A 277 0.50 1.79 -9.45
C LYS A 277 1.50 2.33 -8.43
N ALA A 278 1.26 2.09 -7.15
CA ALA A 278 2.12 2.53 -6.06
C ALA A 278 3.51 1.88 -6.12
N VAL A 279 3.55 0.56 -6.35
CA VAL A 279 4.80 -0.20 -6.43
C VAL A 279 5.63 0.21 -7.66
N TRP A 280 5.01 0.43 -8.83
CA TRP A 280 5.71 0.96 -10.00
C TRP A 280 6.23 2.39 -9.80
N LEU A 281 5.47 3.24 -9.08
CA LEU A 281 5.93 4.58 -8.72
C LEU A 281 7.19 4.52 -7.85
N LEU A 282 7.21 3.66 -6.83
CA LEU A 282 8.38 3.45 -5.99
C LEU A 282 9.57 2.90 -6.80
N MET A 283 9.33 1.97 -7.71
CA MET A 283 10.38 1.44 -8.59
C MET A 283 10.99 2.52 -9.48
N ALA A 284 10.17 3.40 -10.05
CA ALA A 284 10.64 4.56 -10.82
C ALA A 284 11.46 5.53 -9.96
N ALA A 285 11.00 5.79 -8.73
CA ALA A 285 11.69 6.67 -7.79
C ALA A 285 13.10 6.17 -7.44
N VAL A 286 13.24 4.88 -7.10
CA VAL A 286 14.58 4.31 -6.81
C VAL A 286 15.43 4.19 -8.07
N GLY A 287 14.81 4.01 -9.25
CA GLY A 287 15.50 4.08 -10.53
C GLY A 287 16.12 5.46 -10.78
N PHE A 288 15.43 6.54 -10.44
CA PHE A 288 16.01 7.90 -10.49
C PHE A 288 17.14 8.09 -9.50
N VAL A 289 17.03 7.56 -8.28
CA VAL A 289 18.13 7.58 -7.29
C VAL A 289 19.36 6.87 -7.85
N LEU A 290 19.21 5.72 -8.47
CA LEU A 290 20.31 4.99 -9.11
C LEU A 290 20.93 5.79 -10.27
N LEU A 291 20.12 6.39 -11.12
CA LEU A 291 20.61 7.24 -12.23
C LEU A 291 21.43 8.41 -11.70
N ILE A 292 20.96 9.09 -10.64
CA ILE A 292 21.70 10.16 -9.95
C ILE A 292 23.03 9.61 -9.41
N ALA A 293 23.00 8.44 -8.76
CA ALA A 293 24.20 7.79 -8.25
C ALA A 293 25.21 7.48 -9.38
N CYS A 294 24.74 6.94 -10.50
CA CYS A 294 25.59 6.64 -11.67
C CYS A 294 26.18 7.92 -12.28
N VAL A 295 25.38 8.99 -12.39
CA VAL A 295 25.84 10.31 -12.87
C VAL A 295 26.93 10.88 -11.96
N ASN A 296 26.77 10.77 -10.65
CA ASN A 296 27.76 11.22 -9.68
C ASN A 296 29.09 10.46 -9.82
N VAL A 297 29.02 9.13 -9.92
CA VAL A 297 30.23 8.32 -10.11
C VAL A 297 30.86 8.59 -11.47
N ALA A 298 30.05 8.80 -12.53
CA ALA A 298 30.56 9.22 -13.84
C ALA A 298 31.33 10.54 -13.74
N ASN A 299 30.78 11.55 -13.09
CA ASN A 299 31.43 12.86 -12.84
C ASN A 299 32.76 12.71 -12.09
N LEU A 300 32.79 11.84 -11.04
CA LEU A 300 33.98 11.57 -10.26
C LEU A 300 35.05 10.84 -11.08
N LEU A 301 34.68 9.87 -11.92
CA LEU A 301 35.58 9.14 -12.81
C LEU A 301 36.12 10.04 -13.93
N LEU A 302 35.29 10.92 -14.51
CA LEU A 302 35.71 11.92 -15.49
C LEU A 302 36.76 12.90 -14.90
N ALA A 303 36.55 13.33 -13.66
CA ALA A 303 37.50 14.20 -12.96
C ALA A 303 38.85 13.49 -12.74
N ARG A 304 38.78 12.22 -12.38
CA ARG A 304 39.99 11.39 -12.18
C ARG A 304 40.71 11.04 -13.48
N ALA A 305 39.99 10.74 -14.54
CA ALA A 305 40.55 10.45 -15.86
C ALA A 305 41.38 11.65 -16.35
N GLU A 306 40.89 12.87 -16.12
CA GLU A 306 41.59 14.11 -16.53
C GLU A 306 42.87 14.37 -15.70
N SER A 307 42.86 14.05 -14.39
CA SER A 307 44.10 14.15 -13.58
C SER A 307 45.19 13.14 -14.00
N ARG A 308 44.83 12.07 -14.69
CA ARG A 308 45.72 11.03 -15.20
C ARG A 308 46.06 11.17 -16.70
N HIS A 309 45.72 12.30 -17.25
CA HIS A 309 45.86 12.55 -18.69
C HIS A 309 47.30 12.33 -19.22
N ARG A 310 48.32 12.82 -18.48
CA ARG A 310 49.74 12.60 -18.85
C ARG A 310 50.10 11.11 -18.87
N GLU A 311 49.61 10.32 -17.90
CA GLU A 311 49.85 8.86 -17.84
C GLU A 311 49.21 8.15 -19.07
N PHE A 312 48.01 8.52 -19.48
CA PHE A 312 47.35 7.96 -20.67
C PHE A 312 48.05 8.36 -21.96
N ALA A 313 48.52 9.58 -22.09
CA ALA A 313 49.26 10.06 -23.25
C ALA A 313 50.60 9.27 -23.44
N VAL A 314 51.34 9.04 -22.35
CA VAL A 314 52.58 8.24 -22.38
C VAL A 314 52.32 6.80 -22.75
N ARG A 315 51.27 6.19 -22.22
CA ARG A 315 50.88 4.80 -22.55
C ARG A 315 50.49 4.63 -24.02
N LEU A 316 49.76 5.59 -24.57
CA LEU A 316 49.37 5.61 -25.98
C LEU A 316 50.61 5.79 -26.87
N ALA A 317 51.54 6.68 -26.50
CA ALA A 317 52.80 6.87 -27.22
C ALA A 317 53.68 5.61 -27.22
N LEU A 318 53.58 4.78 -26.17
CA LEU A 318 54.24 3.47 -26.06
C LEU A 318 53.45 2.33 -26.74
N GLY A 319 52.39 2.63 -27.53
CA GLY A 319 51.64 1.65 -28.33
C GLY A 319 50.52 0.91 -27.61
N ALA A 320 50.02 1.40 -26.47
CA ALA A 320 48.86 0.81 -25.80
C ALA A 320 47.57 1.06 -26.61
N GLY A 321 46.95 0.02 -27.14
CA GLY A 321 45.72 0.11 -27.93
C GLY A 321 44.52 0.57 -27.10
N LEU A 322 43.56 1.23 -27.75
CA LEU A 322 42.34 1.75 -27.14
C LEU A 322 41.55 0.68 -26.34
N ARG A 323 41.52 -0.57 -26.87
CA ARG A 323 40.88 -1.71 -26.18
C ARG A 323 41.46 -2.00 -24.80
N ARG A 324 42.74 -1.78 -24.58
CA ARG A 324 43.38 -1.99 -23.27
C ARG A 324 42.99 -0.91 -22.27
N MET A 325 42.82 0.33 -22.73
CA MET A 325 42.33 1.43 -21.88
C MET A 325 40.88 1.23 -21.49
N VAL A 326 40.01 0.89 -22.45
CA VAL A 326 38.63 0.53 -22.20
C VAL A 326 38.52 -0.55 -21.12
N ARG A 327 39.26 -1.64 -21.30
CA ARG A 327 39.24 -2.76 -20.35
C ARG A 327 39.70 -2.35 -18.95
N GLN A 328 40.68 -1.45 -18.85
CA GLN A 328 41.12 -0.94 -17.56
C GLN A 328 40.02 -0.10 -16.86
N PHE A 329 39.34 0.81 -17.58
CA PHE A 329 38.22 1.60 -16.99
C PHE A 329 37.05 0.69 -16.58
N VAL A 330 36.74 -0.31 -17.40
CA VAL A 330 35.69 -1.31 -17.05
C VAL A 330 36.10 -2.10 -15.82
N ALA A 331 37.39 -2.49 -15.69
CA ALA A 331 37.90 -3.21 -14.52
C ALA A 331 37.85 -2.33 -13.23
N GLU A 332 38.21 -1.03 -13.32
CA GLU A 332 38.08 -0.10 -12.20
C GLU A 332 36.60 0.09 -11.80
N GLY A 333 35.69 0.25 -12.78
CA GLY A 333 34.26 0.33 -12.57
C GLY A 333 33.68 -0.96 -11.98
N PHE A 334 34.10 -2.11 -12.48
CA PHE A 334 33.64 -3.42 -12.01
C PHE A 334 33.96 -3.64 -10.52
N VAL A 335 35.21 -3.32 -10.09
CA VAL A 335 35.60 -3.46 -8.67
C VAL A 335 34.74 -2.56 -7.77
N LEU A 336 34.53 -1.30 -8.18
CA LEU A 336 33.66 -0.37 -7.42
C LEU A 336 32.25 -0.91 -7.27
N VAL A 337 31.65 -1.37 -8.38
CA VAL A 337 30.28 -1.88 -8.38
C VAL A 337 30.15 -3.19 -7.62
N LEU A 338 31.13 -4.08 -7.71
CA LEU A 338 31.11 -5.36 -6.98
C LEU A 338 31.04 -5.11 -5.46
N ILE A 339 31.89 -4.22 -4.94
CA ILE A 339 31.89 -3.86 -3.52
C ILE A 339 30.58 -3.15 -3.16
N ALA A 340 30.13 -2.21 -4.02
CA ALA A 340 28.89 -1.48 -3.83
C ALA A 340 27.66 -2.41 -3.87
N ALA A 341 27.63 -3.44 -4.72
CA ALA A 341 26.56 -4.41 -4.79
C ALA A 341 26.45 -5.28 -3.52
N ILE A 342 27.60 -5.73 -2.98
CA ILE A 342 27.63 -6.47 -1.72
C ILE A 342 27.09 -5.62 -0.57
N LEU A 343 27.55 -4.38 -0.44
CA LEU A 343 27.03 -3.45 0.56
C LEU A 343 25.56 -3.08 0.30
N GLY A 344 25.19 -2.93 -0.97
CA GLY A 344 23.83 -2.66 -1.41
C GLY A 344 22.86 -3.78 -1.02
N ILE A 345 23.24 -5.05 -1.17
CA ILE A 345 22.44 -6.20 -0.71
C ILE A 345 22.28 -6.16 0.82
N ALA A 346 23.34 -5.86 1.56
CA ALA A 346 23.26 -5.71 3.02
C ALA A 346 22.31 -4.57 3.42
N LEU A 347 22.38 -3.42 2.74
CA LEU A 347 21.47 -2.29 2.93
C LEU A 347 20.03 -2.65 2.53
N ALA A 348 19.83 -3.40 1.45
CA ALA A 348 18.51 -3.87 1.03
C ALA A 348 17.88 -4.77 2.10
N PHE A 349 18.65 -5.72 2.65
CA PHE A 349 18.19 -6.62 3.70
C PHE A 349 17.82 -5.87 4.98
N GLY A 350 18.67 -4.94 5.43
CA GLY A 350 18.39 -4.09 6.60
C GLY A 350 17.19 -3.16 6.36
N GLY A 351 17.14 -2.54 5.18
CA GLY A 351 16.04 -1.64 4.77
C GLY A 351 14.70 -2.36 4.70
N LEU A 352 14.65 -3.60 4.16
CA LEU A 352 13.43 -4.41 4.14
C LEU A 352 12.96 -4.77 5.54
N LYS A 353 13.85 -5.17 6.46
CA LYS A 353 13.48 -5.43 7.85
C LYS A 353 12.86 -4.22 8.52
N ILE A 354 13.48 -3.06 8.36
CA ILE A 354 12.96 -1.80 8.90
C ILE A 354 11.59 -1.48 8.28
N LEU A 355 11.45 -1.63 6.97
CA LEU A 355 10.22 -1.37 6.25
C LEU A 355 9.06 -2.24 6.73
N LEU A 356 9.29 -3.54 6.91
CA LEU A 356 8.28 -4.50 7.39
C LEU A 356 7.91 -4.26 8.87
N LEU A 357 8.86 -3.80 9.70
CA LEU A 357 8.58 -3.44 11.09
C LEU A 357 7.66 -2.21 11.23
N PHE A 358 7.85 -1.19 10.37
CA PHE A 358 7.10 0.07 10.48
C PHE A 358 5.78 0.08 9.70
N ALA A 359 5.59 -0.83 8.75
CA ALA A 359 4.40 -0.84 7.90
C ALA A 359 4.03 -2.25 7.41
N PRO A 360 3.75 -3.21 8.30
CA PRO A 360 3.47 -4.60 7.94
C PRO A 360 2.24 -4.72 7.03
N ASP A 361 1.21 -3.88 7.22
CA ASP A 361 -0.08 -3.96 6.50
C ASP A 361 -0.18 -3.03 5.28
N SER A 362 0.93 -2.39 4.88
CA SER A 362 0.91 -1.38 3.81
C SER A 362 0.87 -1.97 2.40
N VAL A 363 1.25 -3.23 2.24
CA VAL A 363 1.38 -3.92 0.94
C VAL A 363 0.82 -5.34 1.07
N PRO A 364 0.12 -5.88 0.07
CA PRO A 364 -0.30 -7.27 0.09
C PRO A 364 0.90 -8.22 0.05
N ARG A 365 0.76 -9.42 0.61
CA ARG A 365 1.77 -10.49 0.59
C ARG A 365 3.09 -10.11 1.30
N THR A 366 3.02 -9.36 2.39
CA THR A 366 4.21 -8.91 3.15
C THR A 366 5.07 -10.05 3.66
N GLU A 367 4.49 -11.18 4.03
CA GLU A 367 5.21 -12.38 4.50
C GLU A 367 6.12 -13.00 3.43
N GLU A 368 5.81 -12.78 2.14
CA GLU A 368 6.60 -13.30 1.03
C GLU A 368 7.75 -12.37 0.60
N ILE A 369 7.84 -11.16 1.16
CA ILE A 369 8.84 -10.17 0.80
C ILE A 369 10.21 -10.57 1.40
N GLY A 370 11.17 -10.86 0.51
CA GLY A 370 12.51 -11.25 0.93
C GLY A 370 13.54 -11.18 -0.20
N VAL A 371 14.81 -11.30 0.17
CA VAL A 371 15.92 -11.30 -0.78
C VAL A 371 16.14 -12.74 -1.28
N GLY A 372 15.50 -13.08 -2.38
CA GLY A 372 15.63 -14.37 -3.06
C GLY A 372 16.50 -14.32 -4.31
N LEU A 373 16.63 -15.46 -5.02
CA LEU A 373 17.41 -15.56 -6.26
C LEU A 373 17.01 -14.54 -7.34
N PRO A 374 15.71 -14.24 -7.59
CA PRO A 374 15.33 -13.21 -8.56
C PRO A 374 15.86 -11.82 -8.20
N VAL A 375 15.88 -11.47 -6.89
CA VAL A 375 16.41 -10.19 -6.41
C VAL A 375 17.92 -10.11 -6.61
N LEU A 376 18.64 -11.19 -6.36
CA LEU A 376 20.08 -11.26 -6.62
C LEU A 376 20.38 -11.13 -8.11
N ALA A 377 19.64 -11.81 -8.97
CA ALA A 377 19.78 -11.70 -10.43
C ALA A 377 19.50 -10.25 -10.91
N PHE A 378 18.45 -9.61 -10.39
CA PHE A 378 18.14 -8.21 -10.65
C PHE A 378 19.28 -7.29 -10.18
N THR A 379 19.80 -7.51 -8.98
CA THR A 379 20.92 -6.72 -8.42
C THR A 379 22.16 -6.82 -9.32
N ILE A 380 22.47 -8.01 -9.81
CA ILE A 380 23.58 -8.24 -10.77
C ILE A 380 23.30 -7.48 -12.08
N ALA A 381 22.08 -7.55 -12.61
CA ALA A 381 21.71 -6.83 -13.83
C ALA A 381 21.86 -5.30 -13.66
N VAL A 382 21.36 -4.76 -12.55
CA VAL A 382 21.51 -3.33 -12.19
C VAL A 382 22.97 -2.96 -12.04
N ALA A 383 23.77 -3.81 -11.39
CA ALA A 383 25.20 -3.61 -11.24
C ALA A 383 25.92 -3.56 -12.60
N ILE A 384 25.59 -4.46 -13.50
CA ILE A 384 26.15 -4.48 -14.87
C ILE A 384 25.77 -3.20 -15.62
N ILE A 385 24.48 -2.81 -15.59
CA ILE A 385 23.98 -1.58 -16.22
C ILE A 385 24.74 -0.37 -15.66
N ALA A 386 24.92 -0.28 -14.35
CA ALA A 386 25.67 0.79 -13.71
C ALA A 386 27.11 0.87 -14.25
N VAL A 387 27.84 -0.27 -14.33
CA VAL A 387 29.21 -0.30 -14.91
C VAL A 387 29.22 0.28 -16.32
N PHE A 388 28.25 -0.06 -17.16
CA PHE A 388 28.17 0.49 -18.52
C PHE A 388 27.85 1.98 -18.53
N LEU A 389 26.88 2.44 -17.72
CA LEU A 389 26.44 3.84 -17.68
C LEU A 389 27.58 4.80 -17.30
N PHE A 390 28.37 4.48 -16.26
CA PHE A 390 29.44 5.38 -15.84
C PHE A 390 30.82 4.93 -16.31
N GLY A 391 31.09 3.65 -16.54
CA GLY A 391 32.40 3.14 -16.99
C GLY A 391 32.72 3.55 -18.42
N LEU A 392 31.72 3.77 -19.27
CA LEU A 392 31.90 4.29 -20.63
C LEU A 392 32.03 5.81 -20.71
N ALA A 393 31.64 6.55 -19.66
CA ALA A 393 31.70 8.01 -19.65
C ALA A 393 33.09 8.58 -19.97
N PRO A 394 34.25 8.05 -19.44
CA PRO A 394 35.57 8.51 -19.79
C PRO A 394 35.94 8.28 -21.26
N LEU A 395 35.33 7.26 -21.91
CA LEU A 395 35.62 6.94 -23.32
C LEU A 395 35.06 7.98 -24.28
N ALA A 396 33.98 8.67 -23.91
CA ALA A 396 33.43 9.77 -24.70
C ALA A 396 34.44 10.93 -24.88
N GLN A 397 35.47 10.99 -24.02
CA GLN A 397 36.55 11.98 -24.13
C GLN A 397 37.74 11.49 -24.97
N VAL A 398 37.85 10.18 -25.20
CA VAL A 398 38.97 9.54 -25.93
C VAL A 398 38.53 9.33 -27.38
N SER A 399 38.41 10.39 -28.16
CA SER A 399 38.18 10.35 -29.63
C SER A 399 39.52 10.33 -30.37
N GLU A 400 39.61 9.62 -31.51
CA GLU A 400 40.80 9.60 -32.37
C GLU A 400 41.26 11.00 -32.80
N ARG A 401 40.31 11.93 -33.01
CA ARG A 401 40.59 13.35 -33.31
C ARG A 401 41.26 14.08 -32.14
N ASN A 402 40.92 13.73 -30.92
CA ASN A 402 41.57 14.30 -29.72
C ASN A 402 42.95 13.70 -29.48
N LEU A 403 43.17 12.46 -29.87
CA LEU A 403 44.48 11.77 -29.78
C LEU A 403 45.57 12.49 -30.61
N ALA A 404 45.26 12.85 -31.86
CA ALA A 404 46.20 13.56 -32.72
C ALA A 404 46.58 14.95 -32.18
N ASN A 405 45.62 15.63 -31.55
CA ASN A 405 45.87 16.92 -30.91
C ASN A 405 46.66 16.78 -29.59
N TRP A 406 46.55 15.68 -28.89
CA TRP A 406 47.31 15.38 -27.66
C TRP A 406 48.80 15.20 -27.95
N ILE A 407 49.13 14.49 -29.04
CA ILE A 407 50.53 14.23 -29.46
C ILE A 407 51.19 15.50 -30.00
N ARG A 408 50.44 16.39 -30.65
CA ARG A 408 50.96 17.62 -31.26
C ARG A 408 51.20 18.79 -30.33
N GLY A 409 50.90 18.64 -29.02
CA GLY A 409 51.09 19.73 -28.04
C GLY A 409 50.23 20.98 -28.28
N ALA A 410 49.41 20.98 -29.31
CA ALA A 410 48.68 22.18 -29.79
C ALA A 410 47.29 22.29 -29.19
N GLY A 411 47.11 22.08 -27.90
CA GLY A 411 45.75 22.13 -27.63
C GLY A 411 45.15 22.13 -26.24
N GLN A 412 45.72 22.85 -25.30
CA GLN A 412 45.00 23.08 -24.02
C GLN A 412 43.65 23.79 -24.21
N ARG A 413 43.45 24.54 -25.29
CA ARG A 413 42.21 25.27 -25.60
C ARG A 413 41.14 24.41 -26.28
N SER A 414 41.50 23.48 -27.16
CA SER A 414 40.54 22.67 -27.93
C SER A 414 39.94 21.51 -27.12
N ILE A 415 40.71 20.95 -26.17
CA ILE A 415 40.27 19.80 -25.34
C ILE A 415 39.37 20.25 -24.19
N ARG A 416 39.50 21.49 -23.74
CA ARG A 416 38.68 22.06 -22.64
C ARG A 416 37.18 22.15 -22.96
N GLY A 417 36.76 22.16 -24.24
CA GLY A 417 35.34 22.33 -24.62
C GLY A 417 34.48 21.06 -24.41
N GLY A 418 34.95 19.91 -24.87
CA GLY A 418 34.12 18.68 -24.90
C GLY A 418 33.86 18.05 -23.52
N GLY A 419 34.90 17.93 -22.70
CA GLY A 419 34.77 17.32 -21.36
C GLY A 419 33.96 18.16 -20.38
N GLN A 420 34.04 19.48 -20.49
CA GLN A 420 33.22 20.38 -19.65
C GLN A 420 31.75 20.35 -20.06
N ALA A 421 31.42 20.24 -21.35
CA ALA A 421 30.04 20.17 -21.82
C ALA A 421 29.35 18.90 -21.31
N LEU A 422 30.02 17.74 -21.36
CA LEU A 422 29.48 16.47 -20.87
C LEU A 422 29.19 16.53 -19.35
N ARG A 423 30.12 17.05 -18.56
CA ARG A 423 29.92 17.20 -17.09
C ARG A 423 28.78 18.15 -16.75
N LYS A 424 28.68 19.27 -17.46
CA LYS A 424 27.55 20.18 -17.29
C LYS A 424 26.22 19.49 -17.63
N GLY A 425 26.19 18.71 -18.72
CA GLY A 425 25.03 17.91 -19.11
C GLY A 425 24.62 16.89 -18.02
N LEU A 426 25.61 16.19 -17.45
CA LEU A 426 25.39 15.24 -16.36
C LEU A 426 24.80 15.94 -15.12
N VAL A 427 25.34 17.10 -14.70
CA VAL A 427 24.79 17.87 -13.56
C VAL A 427 23.37 18.36 -13.85
N ILE A 428 23.10 18.85 -15.05
CA ILE A 428 21.76 19.27 -15.47
C ILE A 428 20.77 18.10 -15.38
N THR A 429 21.16 16.92 -15.87
CA THR A 429 20.35 15.70 -15.78
C THR A 429 20.10 15.29 -14.31
N GLU A 430 21.11 15.35 -13.47
CA GLU A 430 21.01 15.08 -12.03
C GLU A 430 20.02 16.01 -11.34
N ILE A 431 20.14 17.31 -11.59
CA ILE A 431 19.21 18.33 -11.05
C ILE A 431 17.79 18.03 -11.56
N ALA A 432 17.62 17.74 -12.85
CA ALA A 432 16.31 17.45 -13.42
C ALA A 432 15.65 16.22 -12.77
N LEU A 433 16.39 15.12 -12.58
CA LEU A 433 15.91 13.93 -11.90
C LEU A 433 15.56 14.20 -10.43
N ALA A 434 16.39 14.96 -9.73
CA ALA A 434 16.12 15.37 -8.36
C ALA A 434 14.85 16.24 -8.27
N VAL A 435 14.65 17.21 -9.18
CA VAL A 435 13.41 18.02 -9.25
C VAL A 435 12.18 17.13 -9.40
N ILE A 436 12.21 16.19 -10.36
CA ILE A 436 11.08 15.26 -10.61
C ILE A 436 10.74 14.49 -9.33
N LEU A 437 11.76 13.92 -8.68
CA LEU A 437 11.57 13.08 -7.50
C LEU A 437 11.06 13.88 -6.31
N VAL A 438 11.66 15.05 -6.05
CA VAL A 438 11.28 15.91 -4.92
C VAL A 438 9.88 16.51 -5.11
N ILE A 439 9.46 16.84 -6.34
CA ILE A 439 8.09 17.28 -6.63
C ILE A 439 7.10 16.12 -6.37
N GLY A 440 7.37 14.93 -6.91
CA GLY A 440 6.52 13.76 -6.67
C GLY A 440 6.35 13.44 -5.19
N SER A 441 7.45 13.49 -4.43
CA SER A 441 7.45 13.32 -2.98
C SER A 441 6.69 14.44 -2.26
N GLY A 442 6.93 15.70 -2.62
CA GLY A 442 6.27 16.85 -2.03
C GLY A 442 4.74 16.80 -2.20
N LEU A 443 4.27 16.40 -3.39
CA LEU A 443 2.84 16.17 -3.64
C LEU A 443 2.27 15.07 -2.74
N MET A 444 2.99 13.96 -2.57
CA MET A 444 2.53 12.84 -1.73
C MET A 444 2.52 13.21 -0.23
N ILE A 445 3.56 13.90 0.25
CA ILE A 445 3.61 14.40 1.64
C ILE A 445 2.44 15.35 1.90
N ARG A 446 2.17 16.24 0.97
CA ARG A 446 1.08 17.23 1.11
C ARG A 446 -0.29 16.57 1.03
N ALA A 447 -0.46 15.57 0.14
CA ALA A 447 -1.68 14.77 0.09
C ALA A 447 -1.91 14.02 1.41
N PHE A 448 -0.86 13.47 2.00
CA PHE A 448 -0.93 12.83 3.31
C PHE A 448 -1.28 13.83 4.44
N TRP A 449 -0.69 15.01 4.45
CA TRP A 449 -1.06 16.06 5.42
C TRP A 449 -2.51 16.51 5.28
N LYS A 450 -3.01 16.64 4.05
CA LYS A 450 -4.42 16.92 3.80
C LYS A 450 -5.31 15.82 4.34
N LEU A 451 -4.92 14.56 4.12
CA LEU A 451 -5.65 13.40 4.62
C LEU A 451 -5.71 13.37 6.16
N GLN A 452 -4.64 13.76 6.85
CA GLN A 452 -4.62 13.88 8.31
C GLN A 452 -5.52 14.98 8.86
N GLN A 453 -5.85 15.99 8.05
CA GLN A 453 -6.71 17.11 8.43
C GLN A 453 -8.18 16.88 8.11
N VAL A 454 -8.52 15.74 7.49
CA VAL A 454 -9.91 15.38 7.18
C VAL A 454 -10.69 15.21 8.47
N ASN A 455 -11.86 15.87 8.54
CA ASN A 455 -12.78 15.64 9.64
C ASN A 455 -13.30 14.20 9.59
N THR A 456 -13.08 13.46 10.67
CA THR A 456 -13.55 12.07 10.82
C THR A 456 -15.07 11.99 10.93
N GLY A 457 -15.74 13.08 11.34
CA GLY A 457 -17.14 13.12 11.73
C GLY A 457 -17.38 12.62 13.17
N PHE A 458 -16.33 12.26 13.89
CA PHE A 458 -16.35 11.86 15.30
C PHE A 458 -15.04 12.28 15.99
N ASP A 459 -15.04 12.32 17.34
CA ASP A 459 -13.81 12.60 18.12
C ASP A 459 -13.13 11.29 18.53
N PRO A 460 -12.00 10.90 17.89
CA PRO A 460 -11.28 9.67 18.22
C PRO A 460 -10.53 9.73 19.55
N SER A 461 -10.28 10.95 20.08
CA SER A 461 -9.46 11.12 21.27
C SER A 461 -10.09 10.48 22.51
N ARG A 462 -9.25 9.78 23.29
CA ARG A 462 -9.67 9.13 24.54
C ARG A 462 -10.79 8.09 24.40
N VAL A 463 -10.95 7.49 23.22
CA VAL A 463 -11.90 6.39 22.99
C VAL A 463 -11.14 5.13 22.71
N VAL A 464 -11.44 4.07 23.45
CA VAL A 464 -11.02 2.69 23.18
C VAL A 464 -12.21 1.95 22.58
N SER A 465 -11.93 1.19 21.57
CA SER A 465 -12.87 0.26 20.95
C SER A 465 -12.41 -1.19 21.17
N PHE A 466 -13.37 -2.08 21.28
CA PHE A 466 -13.10 -3.52 21.27
C PHE A 466 -14.30 -4.27 20.69
N SER A 467 -14.09 -5.52 20.33
CA SER A 467 -15.13 -6.37 19.77
C SER A 467 -15.25 -7.68 20.55
N LEU A 468 -16.46 -8.24 20.54
CA LEU A 468 -16.79 -9.54 21.09
C LEU A 468 -17.57 -10.33 20.04
N ASN A 469 -17.41 -11.65 20.07
CA ASN A 469 -18.32 -12.54 19.36
C ASN A 469 -19.17 -13.29 20.40
N LEU A 470 -20.48 -13.09 20.34
CA LEU A 470 -21.49 -13.75 21.17
C LEU A 470 -22.09 -14.93 20.38
N PRO A 471 -21.59 -16.15 20.55
CA PRO A 471 -22.00 -17.28 19.71
C PRO A 471 -23.49 -17.56 19.79
N THR A 472 -24.14 -17.76 18.64
CA THR A 472 -25.60 -18.00 18.57
C THR A 472 -26.05 -19.30 19.24
N VAL A 473 -25.15 -20.24 19.42
CA VAL A 473 -25.40 -21.49 20.16
C VAL A 473 -25.65 -21.20 21.63
N LYS A 474 -24.86 -20.29 22.23
CA LYS A 474 -24.97 -19.91 23.65
C LYS A 474 -25.88 -18.70 23.87
N TYR A 475 -25.85 -17.75 22.94
CA TYR A 475 -26.57 -16.48 23.06
C TYR A 475 -27.63 -16.35 21.95
N LYS A 476 -28.89 -16.55 22.28
CA LYS A 476 -30.01 -16.15 21.40
C LYS A 476 -30.16 -14.62 21.45
N THR A 477 -31.03 -14.04 20.64
CA THR A 477 -31.19 -12.57 20.59
C THR A 477 -31.49 -11.93 21.95
N PRO A 478 -32.39 -12.46 22.77
CA PRO A 478 -32.66 -11.88 24.11
C PRO A 478 -31.41 -11.93 25.01
N GLU A 479 -30.68 -13.06 25.05
CA GLU A 479 -29.48 -13.21 25.86
C GLU A 479 -28.35 -12.29 25.39
N ARG A 480 -28.22 -12.07 24.06
CA ARG A 480 -27.29 -11.09 23.49
C ARG A 480 -27.58 -9.68 23.97
N LEU A 481 -28.88 -9.26 23.94
CA LEU A 481 -29.30 -7.96 24.43
C LEU A 481 -29.03 -7.80 25.93
N GLN A 482 -29.31 -8.84 26.72
CA GLN A 482 -29.03 -8.81 28.15
C GLN A 482 -27.52 -8.67 28.40
N PHE A 483 -26.69 -9.44 27.70
CA PHE A 483 -25.24 -9.35 27.82
C PHE A 483 -24.74 -7.94 27.45
N VAL A 484 -25.16 -7.40 26.31
CA VAL A 484 -24.79 -6.05 25.85
C VAL A 484 -25.15 -5.00 26.90
N THR A 485 -26.37 -5.06 27.43
CA THR A 485 -26.85 -4.12 28.45
C THR A 485 -26.04 -4.24 29.76
N ALA A 486 -25.80 -5.46 30.21
CA ALA A 486 -25.02 -5.70 31.45
C ALA A 486 -23.57 -5.21 31.29
N LEU A 487 -22.98 -5.43 30.12
CA LEU A 487 -21.61 -4.99 29.83
C LEU A 487 -21.53 -3.46 29.75
N GLU A 488 -22.46 -2.79 29.05
CA GLU A 488 -22.52 -1.32 29.02
C GLU A 488 -22.66 -0.72 30.42
N GLN A 489 -23.51 -1.29 31.28
CA GLN A 489 -23.69 -0.84 32.67
C GLN A 489 -22.44 -1.03 33.52
N LYS A 490 -21.81 -2.23 33.45
CA LYS A 490 -20.59 -2.49 34.21
C LYS A 490 -19.43 -1.62 33.76
N LEU A 491 -19.22 -1.47 32.45
CA LEU A 491 -18.18 -0.60 31.93
C LEU A 491 -18.44 0.88 32.26
N GLY A 492 -19.69 1.32 32.19
CA GLY A 492 -20.07 2.70 32.54
C GLY A 492 -19.88 3.03 34.03
N ALA A 493 -19.89 2.02 34.89
CA ALA A 493 -19.62 2.16 36.33
C ALA A 493 -18.13 2.19 36.70
N LEU A 494 -17.23 1.89 35.74
CA LEU A 494 -15.78 1.92 36.00
C LEU A 494 -15.28 3.34 36.24
N PRO A 495 -14.40 3.54 37.24
CA PRO A 495 -13.76 4.83 37.48
C PRO A 495 -13.03 5.32 36.21
N GLY A 496 -13.27 6.58 35.87
CA GLY A 496 -12.62 7.21 34.70
C GLY A 496 -13.30 6.94 33.35
N VAL A 497 -14.45 6.27 33.30
CA VAL A 497 -15.27 6.11 32.11
C VAL A 497 -16.29 7.25 32.03
N ALA A 498 -16.32 7.94 30.88
CA ALA A 498 -17.22 9.06 30.60
C ALA A 498 -18.43 8.67 29.72
N GLY A 499 -18.33 7.56 28.98
CA GLY A 499 -19.38 7.05 28.13
C GLY A 499 -19.06 5.68 27.55
N VAL A 500 -20.09 4.87 27.37
CA VAL A 500 -19.99 3.53 26.77
C VAL A 500 -21.15 3.35 25.81
N SER A 501 -20.92 2.75 24.67
CA SER A 501 -21.99 2.29 23.80
C SER A 501 -21.55 1.14 22.91
N MET A 502 -22.49 0.28 22.55
CA MET A 502 -22.29 -0.73 21.51
C MET A 502 -22.50 -0.14 20.11
N ALA A 503 -21.89 -0.79 19.13
CA ALA A 503 -22.12 -0.57 17.70
C ALA A 503 -21.89 -1.87 16.91
N SER A 504 -22.66 -2.11 15.86
CA SER A 504 -22.43 -3.26 14.98
C SER A 504 -21.23 -3.09 14.05
N GLY A 505 -20.78 -1.86 13.85
CA GLY A 505 -19.59 -1.54 13.06
C GLY A 505 -19.01 -0.19 13.45
N LEU A 506 -17.69 -0.07 13.38
CA LEU A 506 -16.94 1.11 13.80
C LEU A 506 -16.19 1.78 12.64
N PRO A 507 -16.31 3.12 12.48
CA PRO A 507 -15.47 3.86 11.56
C PRO A 507 -14.01 3.86 12.05
N PRO A 508 -12.99 4.10 11.20
CA PRO A 508 -13.07 4.36 9.76
C PRO A 508 -12.75 3.11 8.91
N LEU A 509 -12.66 1.92 9.47
CA LEU A 509 -12.26 0.67 8.76
C LEU A 509 -13.44 -0.27 8.57
N ARG A 510 -14.62 0.29 8.32
CA ARG A 510 -15.84 -0.47 8.15
C ARG A 510 -16.02 -0.94 6.72
N ARG A 511 -16.38 -2.20 6.53
CA ARG A 511 -16.80 -2.69 5.22
C ARG A 511 -18.17 -2.15 4.87
N ILE A 512 -18.40 -1.90 3.58
CA ILE A 512 -19.72 -1.57 3.06
C ILE A 512 -20.68 -2.74 3.35
N ASN A 513 -21.88 -2.43 3.78
CA ASN A 513 -22.97 -3.38 3.95
C ASN A 513 -24.23 -2.80 3.31
N ALA A 514 -24.13 -2.49 2.00
CA ALA A 514 -25.18 -1.87 1.23
C ALA A 514 -26.44 -2.73 1.22
N ASN A 515 -27.57 -2.10 1.46
CA ASN A 515 -28.88 -2.72 1.44
C ASN A 515 -29.86 -1.83 0.71
N ASP A 516 -30.81 -2.45 0.01
CA ASP A 516 -31.95 -1.76 -0.58
C ASP A 516 -32.79 -1.13 0.53
N THR A 517 -33.13 0.13 0.33
CA THR A 517 -33.93 0.91 1.31
C THR A 517 -34.96 1.74 0.57
N GLU A 518 -36.22 1.43 0.74
CA GLU A 518 -37.29 2.22 0.14
C GLU A 518 -37.44 3.56 0.87
N ILE A 519 -37.60 4.62 0.10
CA ILE A 519 -37.75 5.98 0.61
C ILE A 519 -39.19 6.40 0.36
N GLU A 520 -39.92 6.79 1.42
CA GLU A 520 -41.32 7.20 1.31
C GLU A 520 -41.50 8.37 0.33
N GLY A 521 -42.38 8.18 -0.67
CA GLY A 521 -42.66 9.18 -1.68
C GLY A 521 -41.59 9.40 -2.74
N TYR A 522 -40.48 8.63 -2.73
CA TYR A 522 -39.49 8.70 -3.77
C TYR A 522 -39.88 7.79 -4.94
N VAL A 523 -39.93 8.38 -6.13
CA VAL A 523 -40.17 7.64 -7.38
C VAL A 523 -38.86 7.53 -8.10
N PRO A 524 -38.30 6.30 -8.30
CA PRO A 524 -37.05 6.11 -9.01
C PRO A 524 -37.11 6.65 -10.44
N THR A 525 -36.15 7.45 -10.85
CA THR A 525 -35.98 7.92 -12.21
C THR A 525 -34.73 7.27 -12.82
N PRO A 526 -34.63 7.13 -14.17
CA PRO A 526 -33.45 6.51 -14.81
C PRO A 526 -32.13 7.12 -14.39
N ASP A 527 -32.09 8.44 -14.15
CA ASP A 527 -30.90 9.21 -13.77
C ASP A 527 -30.88 9.56 -12.27
N GLY A 528 -31.86 9.12 -11.50
CA GLY A 528 -32.01 9.40 -10.08
C GLY A 528 -31.12 8.47 -9.22
N PRO A 529 -30.89 8.81 -7.94
CA PRO A 529 -30.14 7.95 -7.05
C PRO A 529 -30.85 6.62 -6.83
N ALA A 530 -30.09 5.52 -6.82
CA ALA A 530 -30.61 4.22 -6.43
C ALA A 530 -31.09 4.23 -4.97
N GLN A 531 -32.20 3.55 -4.71
CA GLN A 531 -32.74 3.39 -3.36
C GLN A 531 -31.93 2.36 -2.58
N ASN A 532 -30.70 2.73 -2.20
CA ASN A 532 -29.81 1.93 -1.37
C ASN A 532 -29.13 2.80 -0.32
N VAL A 533 -28.73 2.19 0.75
CA VAL A 533 -27.90 2.78 1.79
C VAL A 533 -26.64 1.96 1.94
N ASP A 534 -25.48 2.64 1.95
CA ASP A 534 -24.16 2.00 1.94
C ASP A 534 -23.82 1.38 3.29
N TYR A 535 -24.33 1.97 4.38
CA TYR A 535 -24.01 1.53 5.74
C TYR A 535 -25.25 1.47 6.62
N TRP A 536 -25.41 0.33 7.27
CA TRP A 536 -26.37 0.13 8.35
C TRP A 536 -25.63 -0.08 9.66
N ASN A 537 -25.95 0.67 10.68
CA ASN A 537 -25.30 0.58 11.98
C ASN A 537 -26.33 0.44 13.10
N ILE A 538 -26.24 -0.63 13.86
CA ILE A 538 -27.05 -0.84 15.05
C ILE A 538 -26.25 -0.27 16.21
N VAL A 539 -26.83 0.65 16.97
CA VAL A 539 -26.10 1.37 18.00
C VAL A 539 -26.93 1.48 19.30
N GLY A 540 -26.22 1.60 20.42
CA GLY A 540 -26.81 1.97 21.70
C GLY A 540 -27.19 3.46 21.75
N ASN A 541 -28.03 3.87 22.73
CA ASN A 541 -28.49 5.25 22.86
C ASN A 541 -27.35 6.26 23.02
N GLU A 542 -26.31 5.86 23.72
CA GLU A 542 -25.17 6.71 24.05
C GLU A 542 -24.12 6.82 22.94
N TYR A 543 -24.31 6.15 21.79
CA TYR A 543 -23.30 6.06 20.73
C TYR A 543 -22.86 7.43 20.22
N PHE A 544 -23.79 8.27 19.82
CA PHE A 544 -23.50 9.60 19.27
C PHE A 544 -22.79 10.50 20.30
N ARG A 545 -23.19 10.42 21.57
CA ARG A 545 -22.57 11.16 22.67
C ARG A 545 -21.16 10.61 22.97
N THR A 546 -21.00 9.29 23.02
CA THR A 546 -19.74 8.63 23.30
C THR A 546 -18.71 8.91 22.20
N MET A 547 -19.13 8.86 20.93
CA MET A 547 -18.30 9.18 19.77
C MET A 547 -18.19 10.68 19.46
N LYS A 548 -19.03 11.53 20.13
CA LYS A 548 -19.20 12.96 19.85
C LYS A 548 -19.53 13.25 18.39
N ILE A 549 -20.38 12.42 17.79
CA ILE A 549 -20.95 12.68 16.48
C ILE A 549 -22.01 13.76 16.64
N ARG A 550 -21.89 14.84 15.88
CA ARG A 550 -22.74 16.02 16.02
C ARG A 550 -24.14 15.74 15.47
N LEU A 551 -25.18 16.01 16.28
CA LEU A 551 -26.55 16.08 15.84
C LEU A 551 -26.77 17.39 15.06
N LEU A 552 -27.31 17.29 13.85
CA LEU A 552 -27.58 18.42 12.96
C LEU A 552 -29.04 18.88 13.05
N GLU A 553 -29.98 17.92 13.07
CA GLU A 553 -31.43 18.16 13.18
C GLU A 553 -32.08 17.07 14.01
N GLY A 554 -33.20 17.41 14.70
CA GLY A 554 -33.97 16.46 15.44
C GLY A 554 -33.38 16.04 16.78
N ARG A 555 -33.41 14.75 17.08
CA ARG A 555 -32.90 14.16 18.33
C ARG A 555 -32.14 12.87 18.09
N THR A 556 -31.35 12.46 19.08
CA THR A 556 -30.72 11.11 19.12
C THR A 556 -31.71 10.09 19.69
N PHE A 557 -31.31 8.82 19.79
CA PHE A 557 -32.10 7.78 20.42
C PHE A 557 -32.25 8.05 21.91
N GLU A 558 -33.48 7.78 22.42
CA GLU A 558 -33.88 7.97 23.80
C GLU A 558 -34.43 6.67 24.39
N ARG A 559 -34.61 6.62 25.72
CA ARG A 559 -35.17 5.43 26.41
C ARG A 559 -36.53 4.97 25.88
N GLN A 560 -37.37 5.91 25.41
CA GLN A 560 -38.66 5.55 24.79
C GLN A 560 -38.51 4.71 23.52
N ASP A 561 -37.39 4.87 22.80
CA ASP A 561 -37.08 4.13 21.57
C ASP A 561 -36.53 2.72 21.88
N GLU A 562 -36.28 2.38 23.14
CA GLU A 562 -35.84 1.03 23.55
C GLU A 562 -36.96 0.01 23.56
N ASN A 563 -38.22 0.46 23.55
CA ASN A 563 -39.38 -0.43 23.54
C ASN A 563 -39.58 -1.03 22.13
N PRO A 564 -39.43 -2.37 21.94
CA PRO A 564 -39.61 -3.00 20.64
C PRO A 564 -41.02 -2.78 20.02
N ASN A 565 -42.01 -2.51 20.88
CA ASN A 565 -43.39 -2.27 20.45
C ASN A 565 -43.68 -0.80 20.15
N SER A 566 -42.74 0.10 20.36
CA SER A 566 -42.88 1.49 19.95
C SER A 566 -42.72 1.65 18.44
N MET A 567 -43.14 2.82 17.93
CA MET A 567 -42.94 3.13 16.51
C MET A 567 -41.45 3.01 16.14
N PRO A 568 -41.11 2.23 15.10
CA PRO A 568 -39.73 2.08 14.68
C PRO A 568 -39.12 3.41 14.24
N VAL A 569 -37.94 3.73 14.77
CA VAL A 569 -37.25 4.99 14.49
C VAL A 569 -35.85 4.75 13.96
N VAL A 570 -35.39 5.66 13.12
CA VAL A 570 -34.02 5.66 12.57
C VAL A 570 -33.42 7.05 12.64
N ILE A 571 -32.09 7.09 12.68
CA ILE A 571 -31.31 8.30 12.50
C ILE A 571 -30.54 8.15 11.19
N VAL A 572 -30.45 9.22 10.43
CA VAL A 572 -29.75 9.25 9.13
C VAL A 572 -28.52 10.17 9.21
N ASN A 573 -27.51 9.91 8.39
CA ASN A 573 -26.43 10.87 8.24
C ASN A 573 -26.78 11.95 7.21
N GLN A 574 -25.96 13.01 7.16
CA GLN A 574 -26.18 14.13 6.24
C GLN A 574 -26.11 13.70 4.76
N ALA A 575 -25.24 12.74 4.41
CA ALA A 575 -25.11 12.22 3.05
C ALA A 575 -26.41 11.58 2.55
N LEU A 576 -27.06 10.76 3.39
CA LEU A 576 -28.36 10.17 3.06
C LEU A 576 -29.47 11.24 2.95
N ALA A 577 -29.47 12.17 3.91
CA ALA A 577 -30.44 13.26 3.91
C ALA A 577 -30.37 14.09 2.62
N LYS A 578 -29.18 14.52 2.22
CA LYS A 578 -28.97 15.31 0.99
C LYS A 578 -29.23 14.53 -0.30
N ARG A 579 -29.13 13.20 -0.27
CA ARG A 579 -29.32 12.36 -1.44
C ARG A 579 -30.76 12.28 -1.90
N PHE A 580 -31.71 12.28 -0.95
CA PHE A 580 -33.12 12.03 -1.24
C PHE A 580 -34.04 13.20 -0.93
N TRP A 581 -33.66 14.17 -0.09
CA TRP A 581 -34.53 15.28 0.31
C TRP A 581 -33.85 16.64 0.09
N THR A 582 -34.64 17.59 -0.43
CA THR A 582 -34.23 18.99 -0.58
C THR A 582 -34.44 19.82 0.68
N GLY A 583 -35.15 19.28 1.68
CA GLY A 583 -35.48 19.92 2.97
C GLY A 583 -35.22 18.94 4.12
N SER A 584 -35.75 19.25 5.32
CA SER A 584 -35.59 18.36 6.47
C SER A 584 -36.23 16.98 6.22
N PRO A 585 -35.52 15.88 6.47
CA PRO A 585 -36.03 14.52 6.37
C PRO A 585 -36.79 14.10 7.65
N LEU A 586 -36.86 14.95 8.71
CA LEU A 586 -37.50 14.59 9.97
C LEU A 586 -38.98 14.28 9.78
N GLY A 587 -39.45 13.20 10.41
CA GLY A 587 -40.79 12.68 10.30
C GLY A 587 -41.08 11.92 9.00
N ARG A 588 -40.17 11.93 7.99
CA ARG A 588 -40.28 11.06 6.81
C ARG A 588 -39.94 9.62 7.20
N ARG A 589 -40.38 8.68 6.36
CA ARG A 589 -40.18 7.26 6.64
C ARG A 589 -39.30 6.60 5.60
N VAL A 590 -38.55 5.62 6.06
CA VAL A 590 -37.78 4.73 5.22
C VAL A 590 -38.14 3.28 5.56
N ASN A 591 -38.13 2.41 4.55
CA ASN A 591 -38.29 0.99 4.76
C ASN A 591 -36.98 0.30 4.41
N PRO A 592 -36.26 -0.22 5.39
CA PRO A 592 -34.99 -0.91 5.19
C PRO A 592 -35.13 -2.33 4.58
N GLY A 593 -36.26 -2.71 4.05
CA GLY A 593 -36.47 -3.98 3.37
C GLY A 593 -36.63 -5.20 4.28
N PHE A 594 -36.96 -5.01 5.55
CA PHE A 594 -37.25 -6.10 6.49
C PHE A 594 -38.68 -6.08 7.01
N GLY A 595 -39.13 -7.22 7.53
CA GLY A 595 -40.46 -7.43 8.07
C GLY A 595 -41.48 -7.80 7.00
N ASP A 596 -42.40 -8.68 7.39
CA ASP A 596 -43.62 -9.00 6.63
C ASP A 596 -44.82 -8.91 7.62
N PRO A 597 -45.64 -7.85 7.56
CA PRO A 597 -45.62 -6.78 6.56
C PRO A 597 -44.41 -5.81 6.68
N LYS A 598 -44.15 -5.06 5.60
CA LYS A 598 -43.05 -4.07 5.53
C LYS A 598 -43.04 -3.12 6.72
N VAL A 599 -41.89 -2.98 7.38
CA VAL A 599 -41.68 -2.11 8.54
C VAL A 599 -41.16 -0.75 8.11
N TRP A 600 -41.96 0.29 8.27
CA TRP A 600 -41.57 1.66 8.03
C TRP A 600 -41.00 2.31 9.28
N CYS A 601 -39.72 2.80 9.19
CA CYS A 601 -39.06 3.48 10.27
C CYS A 601 -39.10 4.99 10.07
N THR A 602 -39.45 5.73 11.12
CA THR A 602 -39.55 7.21 11.09
C THR A 602 -38.19 7.83 11.39
N ILE A 603 -37.74 8.78 10.56
CA ILE A 603 -36.53 9.54 10.77
C ILE A 603 -36.73 10.54 11.91
N VAL A 604 -35.97 10.36 13.01
CA VAL A 604 -36.06 11.23 14.21
C VAL A 604 -34.85 12.16 14.34
N GLY A 605 -33.79 11.93 13.63
CA GLY A 605 -32.56 12.74 13.70
C GLY A 605 -31.70 12.66 12.47
N VAL A 606 -30.95 13.73 12.25
CA VAL A 606 -29.90 13.82 11.23
C VAL A 606 -28.56 14.09 11.92
N VAL A 607 -27.55 13.28 11.66
CA VAL A 607 -26.21 13.43 12.24
C VAL A 607 -25.17 13.77 11.19
N GLU A 608 -24.04 14.29 11.65
CA GLU A 608 -22.89 14.57 10.79
C GLU A 608 -22.36 13.28 10.13
N ASP A 609 -21.80 13.42 8.92
CA ASP A 609 -21.22 12.32 8.18
C ASP A 609 -19.97 11.77 8.85
N THR A 610 -19.86 10.45 8.97
CA THR A 610 -18.67 9.76 9.47
C THR A 610 -17.87 9.11 8.33
N LYS A 611 -16.55 9.06 8.47
CA LYS A 611 -15.67 8.36 7.53
C LYS A 611 -15.68 6.87 7.81
N ASN A 612 -16.42 6.08 7.04
CA ASN A 612 -16.59 4.64 7.28
C ASN A 612 -15.57 3.75 6.56
N ALA A 613 -15.28 4.01 5.28
CA ALA A 613 -14.45 3.13 4.44
C ALA A 613 -12.99 3.59 4.30
N GLY A 614 -12.51 4.42 5.21
CA GLY A 614 -11.18 5.04 5.18
C GLY A 614 -11.27 6.55 5.06
N MET A 615 -10.20 7.22 5.47
CA MET A 615 -10.14 8.69 5.48
C MET A 615 -10.13 9.30 4.08
N ASP A 616 -9.66 8.55 3.09
CA ASP A 616 -9.55 8.95 1.68
C ASP A 616 -10.86 8.79 0.88
N LYS A 617 -11.89 8.18 1.47
CA LYS A 617 -13.17 7.94 0.80
C LYS A 617 -14.21 8.98 1.21
N PRO A 618 -15.16 9.33 0.32
CA PRO A 618 -16.31 10.11 0.71
C PRO A 618 -17.13 9.35 1.76
N ALA A 619 -17.84 10.09 2.60
CA ALA A 619 -18.84 9.49 3.47
C ALA A 619 -20.01 8.98 2.62
N GLY A 620 -20.38 7.73 2.80
CA GLY A 620 -21.56 7.12 2.16
C GLY A 620 -22.84 7.40 2.93
N PRO A 621 -24.02 7.19 2.30
CA PRO A 621 -25.30 7.19 2.99
C PRO A 621 -25.33 6.16 4.12
N GLU A 622 -25.80 6.57 5.31
CA GLU A 622 -25.83 5.70 6.49
C GLU A 622 -27.15 5.82 7.25
N LEU A 623 -27.66 4.64 7.68
CA LEU A 623 -28.79 4.47 8.60
C LEU A 623 -28.30 3.96 9.94
N TYR A 624 -28.77 4.56 11.02
CA TYR A 624 -28.56 4.09 12.39
C TYR A 624 -29.85 3.56 12.96
N PHE A 625 -29.78 2.37 13.56
CA PHE A 625 -30.91 1.70 14.21
C PHE A 625 -30.65 1.60 15.70
N GLN A 626 -31.72 1.77 16.49
CA GLN A 626 -31.66 1.54 17.93
C GLN A 626 -31.55 0.01 18.20
N VAL A 627 -30.60 -0.38 19.05
CA VAL A 627 -30.23 -1.80 19.22
C VAL A 627 -31.41 -2.68 19.65
N ARG A 628 -32.30 -2.24 20.56
CA ARG A 628 -33.39 -3.06 21.04
C ARG A 628 -34.52 -3.19 20.03
N GLN A 629 -34.79 -2.15 19.23
CA GLN A 629 -35.78 -2.21 18.15
C GLN A 629 -35.31 -3.09 16.97
N ALA A 630 -34.01 -3.09 16.67
CA ALA A 630 -33.48 -3.75 15.51
C ALA A 630 -32.85 -5.14 15.82
N ALA A 631 -32.87 -5.57 17.09
CA ALA A 631 -32.10 -6.75 17.53
C ALA A 631 -32.53 -8.04 16.83
N GLU A 632 -33.80 -8.30 16.72
CA GLU A 632 -34.32 -9.55 16.13
C GLU A 632 -33.94 -9.71 14.65
N GLN A 633 -33.83 -8.62 13.91
CA GLN A 633 -33.52 -8.63 12.48
C GLN A 633 -32.04 -8.53 12.19
N PHE A 634 -31.28 -7.79 12.99
CA PHE A 634 -29.95 -7.34 12.57
C PHE A 634 -28.83 -7.54 13.60
N LEU A 635 -29.13 -7.81 14.88
CA LEU A 635 -28.08 -8.00 15.87
C LEU A 635 -27.38 -9.34 15.67
N GLY A 636 -26.28 -9.33 14.90
CA GLY A 636 -25.42 -10.48 14.69
C GLY A 636 -24.67 -10.91 15.95
N SER A 637 -23.89 -11.96 15.82
CA SER A 637 -22.99 -12.46 16.89
C SER A 637 -21.82 -11.53 17.17
N ASN A 638 -21.34 -10.80 16.17
CA ASN A 638 -20.22 -9.86 16.34
C ASN A 638 -20.74 -8.51 16.78
N VAL A 639 -20.33 -8.04 17.94
CA VAL A 639 -20.67 -6.74 18.52
C VAL A 639 -19.40 -6.00 18.89
N SER A 640 -19.39 -4.70 18.65
CA SER A 640 -18.30 -3.83 19.04
C SER A 640 -18.77 -2.85 20.11
N PHE A 641 -17.84 -2.39 20.91
CA PHE A 641 -18.07 -1.39 21.95
C PHE A 641 -17.08 -0.24 21.80
N VAL A 642 -17.56 0.95 22.13
CA VAL A 642 -16.74 2.15 22.29
C VAL A 642 -16.84 2.62 23.74
N VAL A 643 -15.69 2.88 24.35
CA VAL A 643 -15.56 3.33 25.73
C VAL A 643 -14.75 4.61 25.73
N ARG A 644 -15.38 5.71 26.12
CA ARG A 644 -14.71 7.01 26.25
C ARG A 644 -14.17 7.17 27.66
N GLY A 645 -12.86 7.36 27.79
CA GLY A 645 -12.22 7.73 29.06
C GLY A 645 -12.37 9.22 29.37
N ALA A 646 -12.45 9.56 30.65
CA ALA A 646 -12.36 10.94 31.13
C ALA A 646 -10.93 11.50 30.93
N ASN A 647 -9.93 10.63 31.11
CA ASN A 647 -8.49 10.90 30.92
C ASN A 647 -7.92 9.96 29.85
N ASP A 648 -6.70 9.50 30.03
CA ASP A 648 -6.06 8.53 29.12
C ASP A 648 -6.83 7.21 29.10
N SER A 649 -7.20 6.75 27.90
CA SER A 649 -8.02 5.55 27.69
C SER A 649 -7.21 4.25 27.72
N THR A 650 -5.88 4.29 27.59
CA THR A 650 -5.03 3.09 27.62
C THR A 650 -5.08 2.35 28.95
N ALA A 651 -5.30 3.09 30.06
CA ALA A 651 -5.49 2.51 31.40
C ALA A 651 -6.77 1.64 31.52
N LEU A 652 -7.73 1.79 30.59
CA LEU A 652 -8.98 1.04 30.63
C LEU A 652 -8.89 -0.37 30.03
N GLU A 653 -7.86 -0.69 29.28
CA GLU A 653 -7.76 -1.98 28.57
C GLU A 653 -7.81 -3.18 29.50
N GLY A 654 -7.06 -3.15 30.61
CA GLY A 654 -7.09 -4.20 31.63
C GLY A 654 -8.46 -4.33 32.31
N SER A 655 -9.08 -3.20 32.61
CA SER A 655 -10.42 -3.17 33.23
C SER A 655 -11.50 -3.71 32.30
N ILE A 656 -11.43 -3.38 31.00
CA ILE A 656 -12.33 -3.91 29.96
C ILE A 656 -12.23 -5.44 29.91
N ARG A 657 -11.00 -6.00 29.82
CA ARG A 657 -10.79 -7.44 29.76
C ARG A 657 -11.32 -8.13 31.02
N ASN A 658 -11.07 -7.58 32.20
CA ASN A 658 -11.57 -8.12 33.46
C ASN A 658 -13.10 -8.08 33.54
N THR A 659 -13.73 -6.97 33.14
CA THR A 659 -15.18 -6.84 33.15
C THR A 659 -15.86 -7.85 32.21
N VAL A 660 -15.29 -8.09 31.03
CA VAL A 660 -15.79 -9.11 30.11
C VAL A 660 -15.61 -10.51 30.70
N ARG A 661 -14.41 -10.81 31.28
CA ARG A 661 -14.14 -12.10 31.93
C ARG A 661 -15.04 -12.40 33.13
N GLU A 662 -15.44 -11.38 33.88
CA GLU A 662 -16.43 -11.51 34.96
C GLU A 662 -17.81 -11.88 34.46
N LEU A 663 -18.21 -11.40 33.29
CA LEU A 663 -19.51 -11.72 32.70
C LEU A 663 -19.49 -13.10 32.03
N ASP A 664 -18.42 -13.38 31.27
CA ASP A 664 -18.21 -14.65 30.60
C ASP A 664 -16.72 -14.87 30.28
N PRO A 665 -16.05 -15.78 31.01
CA PRO A 665 -14.64 -16.09 30.76
C PRO A 665 -14.35 -16.80 29.44
N SER A 666 -15.39 -17.30 28.73
CA SER A 666 -15.25 -17.94 27.42
C SER A 666 -15.17 -16.97 26.24
N LEU A 667 -15.36 -15.67 26.49
CA LEU A 667 -15.37 -14.65 25.44
C LEU A 667 -14.02 -13.93 25.33
N PRO A 668 -13.26 -14.15 24.28
CA PRO A 668 -12.05 -13.37 24.05
C PRO A 668 -12.40 -11.94 23.60
N VAL A 669 -11.76 -10.95 24.21
CA VAL A 669 -11.78 -9.55 23.77
C VAL A 669 -10.78 -9.41 22.63
N TYR A 670 -11.24 -8.95 21.47
CA TYR A 670 -10.41 -8.75 20.30
C TYR A 670 -10.59 -7.34 19.70
N ASN A 671 -9.71 -6.94 18.80
CA ASN A 671 -9.71 -5.59 18.20
C ASN A 671 -9.74 -4.48 19.27
N LEU A 672 -9.00 -4.67 20.34
CA LEU A 672 -8.89 -3.70 21.43
C LEU A 672 -7.86 -2.65 21.02
N TRP A 673 -8.34 -1.52 20.47
CA TRP A 673 -7.52 -0.43 19.95
C TRP A 673 -8.09 0.93 20.37
N SER A 674 -7.22 1.92 20.50
CA SER A 674 -7.69 3.30 20.56
C SER A 674 -8.28 3.72 19.20
N MET A 675 -9.27 4.62 19.21
CA MET A 675 -9.84 5.12 17.95
C MET A 675 -8.83 5.94 17.15
N ASP A 676 -7.86 6.60 17.81
CA ASP A 676 -6.73 7.27 17.14
C ASP A 676 -5.86 6.26 16.37
N GLU A 677 -5.62 5.08 16.95
CA GLU A 677 -4.90 4.00 16.28
C GLU A 677 -5.67 3.47 15.06
N LEU A 678 -7.00 3.29 15.17
CA LEU A 678 -7.84 2.89 14.05
C LEU A 678 -7.81 3.93 12.90
N VAL A 679 -7.89 5.21 13.22
CA VAL A 679 -7.73 6.30 12.24
C VAL A 679 -6.34 6.22 11.59
N SER A 680 -5.29 6.01 12.39
CA SER A 680 -3.92 5.85 11.87
C SER A 680 -3.77 4.62 10.96
N LYS A 681 -4.39 3.49 11.32
CA LYS A 681 -4.42 2.27 10.50
C LYS A 681 -5.11 2.49 9.15
N SER A 682 -6.14 3.31 9.08
CA SER A 682 -6.81 3.64 7.82
C SER A 682 -5.93 4.43 6.84
N MET A 683 -4.85 5.02 7.33
CA MET A 683 -3.91 5.85 6.56
C MET A 683 -2.53 5.17 6.35
N VAL A 684 -2.38 3.88 6.70
CA VAL A 684 -1.08 3.18 6.62
C VAL A 684 -0.48 3.22 5.22
N GLN A 685 -1.26 2.94 4.18
CA GLN A 685 -0.78 2.92 2.80
C GLN A 685 -0.34 4.31 2.30
N PRO A 686 -1.13 5.40 2.41
CA PRO A 686 -0.68 6.75 2.06
C PRO A 686 0.56 7.22 2.86
N ARG A 687 0.59 6.95 4.17
CA ARG A 687 1.74 7.25 5.05
C ARG A 687 3.01 6.54 4.58
N PHE A 688 2.91 5.26 4.26
CA PHE A 688 4.01 4.45 3.79
C PHE A 688 4.62 4.99 2.49
N LEU A 689 3.77 5.30 1.50
CA LEU A 689 4.20 5.88 0.22
C LEU A 689 4.86 7.25 0.41
N ALA A 690 4.27 8.12 1.24
CA ALA A 690 4.84 9.43 1.54
C ALA A 690 6.21 9.31 2.21
N LEU A 691 6.38 8.40 3.19
CA LEU A 691 7.63 8.17 3.89
C LEU A 691 8.74 7.66 2.96
N LEU A 692 8.43 6.66 2.11
CA LEU A 692 9.41 6.11 1.18
C LEU A 692 9.84 7.14 0.13
N LEU A 693 8.90 7.86 -0.47
CA LEU A 693 9.21 8.90 -1.44
C LEU A 693 10.00 10.05 -0.80
N ALA A 694 9.67 10.44 0.44
CA ALA A 694 10.43 11.43 1.20
C ALA A 694 11.87 10.97 1.43
N THR A 695 12.07 9.71 1.82
CA THR A 695 13.40 9.11 2.03
C THR A 695 14.20 9.11 0.74
N PHE A 696 13.62 8.64 -0.37
CA PHE A 696 14.30 8.63 -1.66
C PHE A 696 14.61 10.04 -2.18
N SER A 697 13.73 11.00 -1.93
CA SER A 697 13.96 12.41 -2.27
C SER A 697 15.06 13.05 -1.45
N ALA A 698 15.14 12.74 -0.16
CA ALA A 698 16.24 13.19 0.70
C ALA A 698 17.58 12.62 0.23
N ILE A 699 17.62 11.33 -0.12
CA ILE A 699 18.80 10.68 -0.70
C ILE A 699 19.18 11.33 -2.03
N ALA A 700 18.23 11.54 -2.94
CA ALA A 700 18.47 12.17 -4.23
C ALA A 700 18.98 13.61 -4.07
N LEU A 701 18.40 14.38 -3.17
CA LEU A 701 18.82 15.75 -2.87
C LEU A 701 20.25 15.78 -2.31
N PHE A 702 20.58 14.87 -1.41
CA PHE A 702 21.92 14.71 -0.85
C PHE A 702 22.93 14.33 -1.93
N LEU A 703 22.59 13.37 -2.79
CA LEU A 703 23.43 12.96 -3.92
C LEU A 703 23.62 14.11 -4.91
N ALA A 704 22.56 14.86 -5.25
CA ALA A 704 22.65 16.02 -6.11
C ALA A 704 23.55 17.12 -5.52
N ALA A 705 23.49 17.35 -4.22
CA ALA A 705 24.38 18.27 -3.53
C ALA A 705 25.85 17.85 -3.65
N ILE A 706 26.14 16.55 -3.48
CA ILE A 706 27.50 15.99 -3.65
C ILE A 706 27.98 16.15 -5.11
N GLY A 707 27.13 15.85 -6.09
CA GLY A 707 27.44 15.98 -7.51
C GLY A 707 27.77 17.42 -7.92
N ILE A 708 26.90 18.34 -7.54
CA ILE A 708 27.11 19.77 -7.78
C ILE A 708 28.42 20.25 -7.11
N TYR A 709 28.61 19.90 -5.83
CA TYR A 709 29.84 20.22 -5.09
C TYR A 709 31.09 19.67 -5.79
N GLY A 710 31.07 18.40 -6.20
CA GLY A 710 32.20 17.72 -6.86
C GLY A 710 32.60 18.42 -8.18
N VAL A 711 31.61 18.74 -9.03
CA VAL A 711 31.85 19.41 -10.32
C VAL A 711 32.33 20.84 -10.11
N MET A 712 31.79 21.55 -9.13
CA MET A 712 32.19 22.92 -8.84
C MET A 712 33.58 23.00 -8.20
N ALA A 713 33.90 22.12 -7.24
CA ALA A 713 35.22 22.05 -6.62
C ALA A 713 36.29 21.75 -7.68
N TYR A 714 36.00 20.85 -8.60
CA TYR A 714 36.88 20.54 -9.71
C TYR A 714 37.06 21.72 -10.69
N SER A 715 35.95 22.37 -11.08
CA SER A 715 35.98 23.52 -12.00
C SER A 715 36.81 24.68 -11.42
N VAL A 716 36.73 24.89 -10.11
CA VAL A 716 37.55 25.86 -9.38
C VAL A 716 39.02 25.46 -9.40
N ALA A 717 39.34 24.20 -9.09
CA ALA A 717 40.73 23.68 -9.09
C ALA A 717 41.38 23.85 -10.46
N GLN A 718 40.69 23.59 -11.57
CA GLN A 718 41.23 23.81 -12.92
C GLN A 718 41.49 25.28 -13.29
N ARG A 719 40.77 26.20 -12.65
CA ARG A 719 40.88 27.66 -12.92
C ARG A 719 41.70 28.38 -11.86
N THR A 720 42.34 27.66 -10.93
CA THR A 720 43.08 28.29 -9.81
C THR A 720 44.14 29.27 -10.32
N GLN A 721 44.87 28.94 -11.41
CA GLN A 721 45.85 29.80 -12.03
C GLN A 721 45.21 31.04 -12.69
N GLU A 722 44.11 30.88 -13.43
CA GLU A 722 43.32 31.98 -14.02
C GLU A 722 42.78 32.94 -12.93
N ILE A 723 42.25 32.34 -11.84
CA ILE A 723 41.76 33.11 -10.68
C ILE A 723 42.91 33.80 -9.98
N GLY A 724 44.04 33.17 -9.80
CA GLY A 724 45.24 33.74 -9.21
C GLY A 724 45.75 34.95 -10.00
N VAL A 725 45.86 34.84 -11.32
CA VAL A 725 46.23 35.97 -12.21
C VAL A 725 45.25 37.12 -12.09
N ARG A 726 43.92 36.88 -12.08
CA ARG A 726 42.92 37.93 -11.92
C ARG A 726 43.00 38.58 -10.55
N MET A 727 43.24 37.83 -9.50
CA MET A 727 43.45 38.36 -8.14
C MET A 727 44.70 39.20 -8.04
N ALA A 728 45.80 38.76 -8.68
CA ALA A 728 47.05 39.52 -8.79
C ALA A 728 46.88 40.86 -9.57
N LEU A 729 45.94 40.88 -10.55
CA LEU A 729 45.52 42.06 -11.30
C LEU A 729 44.49 42.92 -10.59
N GLY A 730 44.17 42.67 -9.32
CA GLY A 730 43.28 43.49 -8.50
C GLY A 730 41.81 43.10 -8.49
N ALA A 731 41.42 41.90 -8.96
CA ALA A 731 40.05 41.43 -8.86
C ALA A 731 39.64 41.15 -7.40
N ARG A 732 38.51 41.71 -6.96
CA ARG A 732 37.97 41.49 -5.61
C ARG A 732 37.46 40.06 -5.44
N PRO A 733 37.58 39.42 -4.25
CA PRO A 733 37.06 38.10 -3.98
C PRO A 733 35.58 37.90 -4.38
N LEU A 734 34.75 38.97 -4.26
CA LEU A 734 33.35 38.95 -4.67
C LEU A 734 33.16 38.79 -6.18
N HIS A 735 34.08 39.25 -7.02
CA HIS A 735 34.00 39.05 -8.49
C HIS A 735 34.24 37.60 -8.85
N VAL A 736 35.19 36.96 -8.17
CA VAL A 736 35.47 35.50 -8.34
C VAL A 736 34.28 34.67 -7.88
N LEU A 737 33.73 35.01 -6.70
CA LEU A 737 32.53 34.32 -6.16
C LEU A 737 31.36 34.41 -7.14
N ARG A 738 31.08 35.63 -7.65
CA ARG A 738 29.99 35.88 -8.62
C ARG A 738 30.17 35.11 -9.94
N LEU A 739 31.41 35.03 -10.43
CA LEU A 739 31.71 34.29 -11.66
C LEU A 739 31.39 32.78 -11.51
N VAL A 740 31.82 32.18 -10.39
CA VAL A 740 31.62 30.76 -10.10
C VAL A 740 30.12 30.48 -9.87
N LEU A 741 29.44 31.31 -9.08
CA LEU A 741 28.00 31.15 -8.81
C LEU A 741 27.15 31.33 -10.05
N LYS A 742 27.48 32.27 -10.96
CA LYS A 742 26.73 32.48 -12.21
C LYS A 742 26.65 31.21 -13.05
N GLN A 743 27.74 30.45 -13.16
CA GLN A 743 27.77 29.21 -13.92
C GLN A 743 26.86 28.14 -13.29
N SER A 744 26.87 28.05 -11.97
CA SER A 744 26.01 27.10 -11.21
C SER A 744 24.54 27.44 -11.35
N VAL A 745 24.19 28.74 -11.26
CA VAL A 745 22.80 29.21 -11.41
C VAL A 745 22.25 28.86 -12.80
N VAL A 746 23.05 29.01 -13.86
CA VAL A 746 22.61 28.63 -15.23
C VAL A 746 22.31 27.12 -15.31
N MET A 747 23.17 26.25 -14.76
CA MET A 747 22.92 24.79 -14.75
C MET A 747 21.70 24.43 -13.91
N LEU A 748 21.53 25.10 -12.76
CA LEU A 748 20.37 24.94 -11.88
C LEU A 748 19.09 25.32 -12.62
N LEU A 749 19.05 26.47 -13.30
CA LEU A 749 17.88 26.92 -14.05
C LEU A 749 17.51 25.96 -15.18
N ILE A 750 18.47 25.51 -15.98
CA ILE A 750 18.23 24.58 -17.08
C ILE A 750 17.72 23.23 -16.53
N GLY A 751 18.39 22.69 -15.50
CA GLY A 751 18.00 21.42 -14.86
C GLY A 751 16.62 21.52 -14.22
N THR A 752 16.31 22.65 -13.56
CA THR A 752 14.98 22.90 -12.97
C THR A 752 13.90 22.96 -14.07
N VAL A 753 14.12 23.67 -15.17
CA VAL A 753 13.14 23.75 -16.27
C VAL A 753 12.87 22.36 -16.86
N ILE A 754 13.92 21.58 -17.16
CA ILE A 754 13.78 20.23 -17.67
C ILE A 754 13.06 19.34 -16.65
N GLY A 755 13.45 19.44 -15.38
CA GLY A 755 12.83 18.71 -14.28
C GLY A 755 11.36 19.04 -14.07
N LEU A 756 10.97 20.32 -14.21
CA LEU A 756 9.57 20.77 -14.14
C LEU A 756 8.72 20.19 -15.30
N ILE A 757 9.25 20.18 -16.51
CA ILE A 757 8.58 19.56 -17.67
C ILE A 757 8.38 18.05 -17.42
N GLY A 758 9.44 17.38 -16.95
CA GLY A 758 9.37 15.95 -16.60
C GLY A 758 8.41 15.67 -15.44
N ALA A 759 8.43 16.49 -14.39
CA ALA A 759 7.51 16.38 -13.28
C ALA A 759 6.06 16.59 -13.71
N PHE A 760 5.77 17.60 -14.54
CA PHE A 760 4.43 17.84 -15.07
C PHE A 760 3.88 16.66 -15.87
N ALA A 761 4.73 15.97 -16.64
CA ALA A 761 4.34 14.77 -17.37
C ALA A 761 4.09 13.57 -16.43
N LEU A 762 5.02 13.30 -15.50
CA LEU A 762 4.99 12.11 -14.66
C LEU A 762 3.99 12.21 -13.50
N THR A 763 3.76 13.38 -12.92
CA THR A 763 2.81 13.56 -11.81
C THR A 763 1.37 13.30 -12.21
N ARG A 764 1.05 13.36 -13.53
CA ARG A 764 -0.26 12.92 -14.04
C ARG A 764 -0.56 11.46 -13.75
N LEU A 765 0.45 10.60 -13.72
CA LEU A 765 0.30 9.18 -13.36
C LEU A 765 -0.05 9.00 -11.87
N MET A 766 0.26 9.99 -11.04
CA MET A 766 -0.01 9.97 -9.60
C MET A 766 -1.42 10.46 -9.23
N ARG A 767 -2.23 10.97 -10.16
CA ARG A 767 -3.54 11.59 -9.87
C ARG A 767 -4.44 10.73 -8.99
N THR A 768 -4.44 9.42 -9.20
CA THR A 768 -5.27 8.48 -8.43
C THR A 768 -4.73 8.18 -7.03
N LEU A 769 -3.52 8.63 -6.71
CA LEU A 769 -2.87 8.46 -5.41
C LEU A 769 -2.88 9.76 -4.59
N LEU A 770 -3.24 10.89 -5.21
CA LEU A 770 -3.27 12.20 -4.56
C LEU A 770 -4.67 12.47 -4.00
N PHE A 771 -4.75 12.71 -2.71
CA PHE A 771 -5.99 13.07 -2.03
C PHE A 771 -6.13 14.59 -1.99
N GLU A 772 -7.22 15.13 -2.54
CA GLU A 772 -7.59 16.56 -2.56
C GLU A 772 -6.48 17.52 -3.03
N ILE A 773 -5.49 17.01 -3.76
CA ILE A 773 -4.40 17.83 -4.30
C ILE A 773 -4.29 17.57 -5.81
N THR A 774 -4.15 18.65 -6.56
CA THR A 774 -3.91 18.54 -8.00
C THR A 774 -2.45 18.15 -8.27
N ALA A 775 -2.22 17.40 -9.35
CA ALA A 775 -0.87 17.03 -9.78
C ALA A 775 0.02 18.25 -10.12
N THR A 776 -0.58 19.44 -10.23
CA THR A 776 0.07 20.73 -10.56
C THR A 776 0.00 21.74 -9.43
N ASP A 777 -0.06 21.27 -8.17
CA ASP A 777 -0.18 22.12 -7.00
C ASP A 777 0.92 23.18 -6.90
N PRO A 778 0.61 24.50 -7.03
CA PRO A 778 1.62 25.54 -7.16
C PRO A 778 2.52 25.66 -5.94
N LEU A 779 1.97 25.44 -4.73
CA LEU A 779 2.73 25.58 -3.50
C LEU A 779 3.83 24.51 -3.40
N THR A 780 3.53 23.29 -3.79
CA THR A 780 4.52 22.19 -3.83
C THR A 780 5.63 22.51 -4.83
N TYR A 781 5.30 22.97 -6.04
CA TYR A 781 6.28 23.31 -7.06
C TYR A 781 7.20 24.45 -6.60
N VAL A 782 6.66 25.52 -6.06
CA VAL A 782 7.43 26.67 -5.57
C VAL A 782 8.32 26.28 -4.39
N SER A 783 7.79 25.53 -3.43
CA SER A 783 8.56 25.08 -2.25
C SER A 783 9.73 24.18 -2.65
N VAL A 784 9.53 23.26 -3.59
CA VAL A 784 10.57 22.35 -4.08
C VAL A 784 11.65 23.13 -4.83
N ILE A 785 11.29 24.08 -5.70
CA ILE A 785 12.26 24.95 -6.39
C ILE A 785 13.07 25.73 -5.35
N GLY A 786 12.43 26.25 -4.31
CA GLY A 786 13.10 26.96 -3.21
C GLY A 786 14.11 26.09 -2.48
N ILE A 787 13.71 24.89 -2.05
CA ILE A 787 14.58 23.92 -1.34
C ILE A 787 15.79 23.55 -2.22
N LEU A 788 15.54 23.17 -3.47
CA LEU A 788 16.60 22.79 -4.42
C LEU A 788 17.56 23.96 -4.69
N SER A 789 17.04 25.18 -4.83
CA SER A 789 17.87 26.36 -5.03
C SER A 789 18.78 26.63 -3.81
N VAL A 790 18.26 26.51 -2.60
CA VAL A 790 19.04 26.67 -1.37
C VAL A 790 20.13 25.59 -1.30
N VAL A 791 19.81 24.31 -1.52
CA VAL A 791 20.76 23.20 -1.46
C VAL A 791 21.85 23.36 -2.52
N ALA A 792 21.47 23.69 -3.76
CA ALA A 792 22.43 23.89 -4.87
C ALA A 792 23.34 25.09 -4.60
N LEU A 793 22.81 26.21 -4.10
CA LEU A 793 23.61 27.37 -3.75
C LEU A 793 24.58 27.07 -2.59
N LEU A 794 24.15 26.35 -1.57
CA LEU A 794 25.03 25.91 -0.46
C LEU A 794 26.13 24.98 -0.96
N ALA A 795 25.82 24.02 -1.83
CA ALA A 795 26.79 23.10 -2.43
C ALA A 795 27.83 23.85 -3.29
N CYS A 796 27.44 24.93 -3.95
CA CYS A 796 28.33 25.78 -4.75
C CYS A 796 29.14 26.77 -3.93
N TYR A 797 28.57 27.27 -2.82
CA TYR A 797 29.17 28.32 -2.01
C TYR A 797 30.49 27.90 -1.37
N ILE A 798 30.59 26.64 -0.88
CA ILE A 798 31.80 26.16 -0.20
C ILE A 798 33.02 26.15 -1.17
N PRO A 799 32.95 25.56 -2.40
CA PRO A 799 34.05 25.62 -3.37
C PRO A 799 34.34 27.04 -3.83
N ALA A 800 33.30 27.86 -4.06
CA ALA A 800 33.46 29.23 -4.50
C ALA A 800 34.15 30.13 -3.44
N ARG A 801 33.86 29.93 -2.15
CA ARG A 801 34.54 30.61 -1.05
C ARG A 801 36.01 30.18 -0.94
N ARG A 802 36.32 28.91 -1.15
CA ARG A 802 37.70 28.40 -1.20
C ARG A 802 38.48 29.06 -2.36
N ALA A 803 37.86 29.21 -3.54
CA ALA A 803 38.46 29.86 -4.70
C ALA A 803 38.77 31.37 -4.41
N ALA A 804 37.88 32.07 -3.72
CA ALA A 804 38.04 33.47 -3.38
C ALA A 804 39.12 33.75 -2.30
N LYS A 805 39.60 32.70 -1.61
CA LYS A 805 40.68 32.78 -0.59
C LYS A 805 42.02 32.26 -1.08
N VAL A 806 42.19 31.94 -2.36
CA VAL A 806 43.45 31.47 -2.92
C VAL A 806 44.49 32.60 -2.90
N ASP A 807 45.65 32.36 -2.31
CA ASP A 807 46.79 33.25 -2.33
C ASP A 807 47.35 33.39 -3.76
N PRO A 808 47.36 34.59 -4.36
CA PRO A 808 47.90 34.81 -5.71
C PRO A 808 49.32 34.31 -5.91
N LEU A 809 50.18 34.43 -4.87
CA LEU A 809 51.61 34.03 -4.94
C LEU A 809 51.73 32.49 -5.01
N ILE A 810 50.85 31.76 -4.29
CA ILE A 810 50.84 30.30 -4.31
C ILE A 810 50.28 29.80 -5.64
N ALA A 811 49.23 30.46 -6.18
CA ALA A 811 48.60 30.11 -7.45
C ALA A 811 49.50 30.27 -8.66
N LEU A 812 50.48 31.21 -8.62
CA LEU A 812 51.45 31.45 -9.69
C LEU A 812 52.67 30.54 -9.60
N ARG A 813 52.97 29.94 -8.43
CA ARG A 813 54.08 28.97 -8.22
C ARG A 813 53.75 27.52 -8.54
N TYR A 814 52.51 27.18 -8.79
CA TYR A 814 52.10 25.85 -9.16
C TYR A 814 52.42 25.60 -10.66
N GLU A 815 53.62 25.16 -10.98
CA GLU A 815 53.98 24.51 -12.25
C GLU A 815 53.51 23.04 -12.34
#